data_55838888900a0ac98fce9e8a02279a15
#
_entry.id   55838888900a0ac98fce9e8a02279a15
#
_cell.length_a   1.000
_cell.length_b   1.000
_cell.length_c   1.000
_cell.angle_alpha   90.00
_cell.angle_beta   90.00
_cell.angle_gamma   90.00
#
_symmetry.space_group_name_H-M   'P 1'
#
loop_
_entity.id
_entity.type
_entity.pdbx_description
1 polymer ?
#
loop_
_entity_poly.entity_id
_entity_poly.type
_entity_poly.pdbx_seq_one_letter_code
_entity_poly.pdbx_strand_id
1 'polypeptide(L)'
;MQDFDAPWSNSYAVDPDEVSQHIAAALRQLALATSGLSVEAINLSNLPDGRARQHLAALKSLWERMGDALPEDLHIARHVLGCSIDDALESLPIIGGPCPFESRAESALREHLSMLFGTVPGPANPTLADGALGHVQQHLLATSPPVAPDDTLQVFGLRDPREEIAFAAARAQALIRQGYRAQDIGLLVPDDPAYQLAIEPAFTRVGLQLSGMAAPLSLRDHAGEFLTNLLAIMRGPAPRMALASICISPLTQWPADAGRDFASEYIENGWSRAARAYNGLGAKIFDELRPVSTPGQLIARLCSIANELFDPAQLMPRINALRPLLRGEYIDWSSLARVVAPAALTPDEEGRFVEGVSVFSETALPWRSVRHLIVAGAAGTYWPRPVAANPFFTESEIVMIEGATNLKLPSRRQTLARRLELFRRQLGVATDGITLTASARDLEGKQLAPTTGLSLIARALGANDAEALIADAVDHAQSSQTHGGAITSDAHWDEENTRPVLPEGSEIGIPGDPFALGKAADGATKPQSPSRLETMLVSPLAWLLGEIGAEDRTWAPELLDVLTLGKLVHSTLETLFPEGASGLDETAIRVAFPAAFETAITQSAPWLVGDNWVSERTNLARETLEAALNWGRFLIDNGARVRRVETLLSGAYHHLSINGRADCLLELADDRIMVVDHKRSSSSSRRKRMEAAADLQVELYRRMIPTTPEFAQVTSDRIVTAYHCTLDGRVVTGPEGKGLKGVVTVNGQIGSTANEIVSGHIKTLSKGRLALNLVSDSQKFETGLGIKPYALDNPLVAAFLLPDPSQEDANV
;
A
#
# COMPACT_ATOMS: atom_id res chain seq x y z
N MET A 1 12.54 -9.55 -28.37
CA MET A 1 11.08 -9.39 -28.46
C MET A 1 10.66 -8.25 -29.38
N GLN A 2 11.45 -7.20 -29.56
CA GLN A 2 11.11 -6.05 -30.42
C GLN A 2 10.88 -6.41 -31.92
N ASP A 3 11.51 -7.47 -32.43
CA ASP A 3 11.40 -7.92 -33.82
C ASP A 3 10.45 -9.12 -33.98
N PHE A 4 9.60 -9.40 -33.01
CA PHE A 4 8.71 -10.55 -33.03
C PHE A 4 7.26 -10.11 -33.25
N ASP A 5 6.70 -10.37 -34.44
CA ASP A 5 5.29 -10.10 -34.72
C ASP A 5 4.41 -11.14 -34.00
N ALA A 6 3.90 -10.73 -32.84
CA ALA A 6 3.07 -11.55 -31.98
C ALA A 6 1.72 -10.87 -31.71
N PRO A 7 0.66 -11.63 -31.37
CA PRO A 7 -0.65 -11.08 -31.07
C PRO A 7 -0.66 -10.05 -29.92
N TRP A 8 0.36 -10.05 -29.07
CA TRP A 8 0.53 -9.12 -27.95
C TRP A 8 1.50 -7.97 -28.23
N SER A 9 1.97 -7.78 -29.46
CA SER A 9 2.97 -6.75 -29.79
C SER A 9 2.54 -5.33 -29.41
N ASN A 10 1.25 -5.00 -29.59
CA ASN A 10 0.71 -3.71 -29.18
C ASN A 10 0.71 -3.52 -27.66
N SER A 11 0.33 -4.55 -26.90
CA SER A 11 0.38 -4.51 -25.42
C SER A 11 1.82 -4.42 -24.92
N TYR A 12 2.74 -5.15 -25.56
CA TYR A 12 4.17 -5.07 -25.27
C TYR A 12 4.76 -3.69 -25.52
N ALA A 13 4.29 -2.97 -26.54
CA ALA A 13 4.73 -1.60 -26.81
C ALA A 13 4.25 -0.61 -25.74
N VAL A 14 3.15 -0.91 -25.04
CA VAL A 14 2.59 -0.07 -23.96
C VAL A 14 3.26 -0.38 -22.64
N ASP A 15 3.33 -1.64 -22.25
CA ASP A 15 3.96 -2.11 -21.02
C ASP A 15 4.83 -3.36 -21.26
N PRO A 16 6.12 -3.16 -21.59
CA PRO A 16 7.03 -4.27 -21.87
C PRO A 16 7.27 -5.18 -20.66
N ASP A 17 7.28 -4.63 -19.46
CA ASP A 17 7.66 -5.38 -18.26
C ASP A 17 6.52 -6.28 -17.80
N GLU A 18 5.30 -5.77 -17.72
CA GLU A 18 4.12 -6.57 -17.35
C GLU A 18 3.86 -7.67 -18.40
N VAL A 19 3.90 -7.32 -19.69
CA VAL A 19 3.71 -8.30 -20.75
C VAL A 19 4.81 -9.36 -20.78
N SER A 20 6.06 -9.00 -20.50
CA SER A 20 7.16 -9.97 -20.37
C SER A 20 6.95 -10.96 -19.22
N GLN A 21 6.48 -10.49 -18.08
CA GLN A 21 6.15 -11.36 -16.93
C GLN A 21 5.02 -12.33 -17.27
N HIS A 22 3.96 -11.86 -17.94
CA HIS A 22 2.87 -12.70 -18.39
C HIS A 22 3.32 -13.73 -19.42
N ILE A 23 4.17 -13.35 -20.36
CA ILE A 23 4.74 -14.27 -21.36
C ILE A 23 5.61 -15.33 -20.67
N ALA A 24 6.47 -14.95 -19.73
CA ALA A 24 7.29 -15.90 -18.98
C ALA A 24 6.44 -16.88 -18.18
N ALA A 25 5.38 -16.43 -17.51
CA ALA A 25 4.43 -17.28 -16.82
C ALA A 25 3.69 -18.22 -17.77
N ALA A 26 3.26 -17.74 -18.94
CA ALA A 26 2.60 -18.56 -19.95
C ALA A 26 3.53 -19.62 -20.56
N LEU A 27 4.79 -19.28 -20.83
CA LEU A 27 5.81 -20.23 -21.30
C LEU A 27 6.08 -21.31 -20.26
N ARG A 28 6.17 -20.96 -18.98
CA ARG A 28 6.29 -21.94 -17.90
C ARG A 28 5.07 -22.88 -17.83
N GLN A 29 3.85 -22.34 -17.93
CA GLN A 29 2.63 -23.15 -17.97
C GLN A 29 2.61 -24.06 -19.19
N LEU A 30 3.05 -23.59 -20.34
CA LEU A 30 3.14 -24.36 -21.57
C LEU A 30 4.16 -25.51 -21.46
N ALA A 31 5.32 -25.25 -20.86
CA ALA A 31 6.33 -26.29 -20.59
C ALA A 31 5.75 -27.39 -19.69
N LEU A 32 5.12 -27.01 -18.58
CA LEU A 32 4.47 -27.95 -17.66
C LEU A 32 3.29 -28.71 -18.28
N ALA A 33 2.66 -28.15 -19.33
CA ALA A 33 1.58 -28.82 -20.07
C ALA A 33 2.07 -29.96 -20.98
N THR A 34 3.38 -30.09 -21.22
CA THR A 34 4.00 -31.19 -22.00
C THR A 34 4.59 -32.25 -21.08
N SER A 35 4.63 -33.51 -21.50
CA SER A 35 5.18 -34.60 -20.70
C SER A 35 6.70 -34.61 -20.59
N GLY A 36 7.41 -34.03 -21.59
CA GLY A 36 8.88 -34.02 -21.67
C GLY A 36 9.53 -32.68 -21.47
N LEU A 37 8.79 -31.67 -21.06
CA LEU A 37 9.29 -30.26 -20.96
C LEU A 37 9.94 -29.80 -22.27
N SER A 38 9.36 -30.19 -23.40
CA SER A 38 9.91 -30.03 -24.76
C SER A 38 8.92 -29.36 -25.69
N VAL A 39 9.43 -28.42 -26.50
CA VAL A 39 8.63 -27.65 -27.46
C VAL A 39 8.15 -28.51 -28.63
N GLU A 40 8.87 -29.61 -28.97
CA GLU A 40 8.52 -30.56 -30.02
C GLU A 40 7.21 -31.30 -29.71
N ALA A 41 6.87 -31.45 -28.44
CA ALA A 41 5.61 -32.07 -28.03
C ALA A 41 4.37 -31.23 -28.37
N ILE A 42 4.53 -29.98 -28.79
CA ILE A 42 3.45 -29.08 -29.13
C ILE A 42 3.04 -29.23 -30.59
N ASN A 43 1.92 -29.95 -30.81
CA ASN A 43 1.33 -30.10 -32.14
C ASN A 43 0.06 -29.23 -32.27
N LEU A 44 0.07 -28.31 -33.21
CA LEU A 44 -1.03 -27.38 -33.48
C LEU A 44 -1.92 -27.79 -34.67
N SER A 45 -1.64 -28.90 -35.34
CA SER A 45 -2.31 -29.27 -36.58
C SER A 45 -3.84 -29.40 -36.43
N ASN A 46 -4.31 -29.92 -35.32
CA ASN A 46 -5.74 -30.15 -35.07
C ASN A 46 -6.43 -28.94 -34.37
N LEU A 47 -5.69 -27.89 -34.05
CA LEU A 47 -6.28 -26.71 -33.42
C LEU A 47 -6.92 -25.81 -34.47
N PRO A 48 -8.20 -25.45 -34.35
CA PRO A 48 -8.87 -24.56 -35.30
C PRO A 48 -8.17 -23.19 -35.44
N ASP A 49 -8.27 -22.60 -36.63
CA ASP A 49 -7.78 -21.25 -36.85
C ASP A 49 -8.54 -20.25 -35.96
N GLY A 50 -7.79 -19.37 -35.34
CA GLY A 50 -8.34 -18.37 -34.43
C GLY A 50 -7.34 -17.82 -33.44
N ARG A 51 -7.83 -17.01 -32.50
CA ARG A 51 -7.01 -16.32 -31.51
C ARG A 51 -6.15 -17.30 -30.68
N ALA A 52 -6.73 -18.36 -30.19
CA ALA A 52 -6.02 -19.37 -29.39
C ALA A 52 -4.83 -19.97 -30.11
N ARG A 53 -5.02 -20.35 -31.39
CA ARG A 53 -3.95 -20.88 -32.24
C ARG A 53 -2.84 -19.87 -32.48
N GLN A 54 -3.19 -18.61 -32.75
CA GLN A 54 -2.22 -17.53 -32.96
C GLN A 54 -1.36 -17.29 -31.72
N HIS A 55 -1.96 -17.20 -30.52
CA HIS A 55 -1.23 -17.04 -29.28
C HIS A 55 -0.36 -18.25 -28.96
N LEU A 56 -0.88 -19.45 -29.12
CA LEU A 56 -0.12 -20.68 -28.85
C LEU A 56 1.03 -20.88 -29.82
N ALA A 57 0.84 -20.55 -31.13
CA ALA A 57 1.90 -20.59 -32.14
C ALA A 57 2.98 -19.54 -31.84
N ALA A 58 2.61 -18.34 -31.38
CA ALA A 58 3.56 -17.30 -31.00
C ALA A 58 4.37 -17.71 -29.76
N LEU A 59 3.72 -18.26 -28.71
CA LEU A 59 4.42 -18.80 -27.53
C LEU A 59 5.35 -19.96 -27.91
N LYS A 60 4.92 -20.90 -28.77
CA LYS A 60 5.75 -21.98 -29.29
C LYS A 60 6.98 -21.45 -30.02
N SER A 61 6.79 -20.51 -30.97
CA SER A 61 7.88 -19.93 -31.73
C SER A 61 8.85 -19.14 -30.83
N LEU A 62 8.36 -18.49 -29.79
CA LEU A 62 9.22 -17.81 -28.82
C LEU A 62 10.06 -18.83 -28.04
N TRP A 63 9.44 -19.92 -27.58
CA TRP A 63 10.17 -21.00 -26.89
C TRP A 63 11.24 -21.65 -27.78
N GLU A 64 10.92 -21.94 -29.07
CA GLU A 64 11.90 -22.42 -30.05
C GLU A 64 13.11 -21.48 -30.21
N ARG A 65 12.87 -20.16 -30.24
CA ARG A 65 13.94 -19.15 -30.32
C ARG A 65 14.79 -19.05 -29.05
N MET A 66 14.19 -19.30 -27.88
CA MET A 66 14.92 -19.36 -26.62
C MET A 66 15.78 -20.61 -26.51
N GLY A 67 15.62 -21.59 -27.40
CA GLY A 67 16.35 -22.85 -27.38
C GLY A 67 16.10 -23.62 -26.09
N ASP A 68 17.17 -24.12 -25.49
CA ASP A 68 17.11 -24.90 -24.26
C ASP A 68 17.01 -24.07 -22.97
N ALA A 69 16.81 -22.76 -23.08
CA ALA A 69 16.65 -21.88 -21.90
C ALA A 69 15.33 -22.16 -21.19
N LEU A 70 15.41 -22.93 -20.12
CA LEU A 70 14.33 -23.16 -19.16
C LEU A 70 14.73 -22.58 -17.79
N PRO A 71 13.78 -22.19 -16.95
CA PRO A 71 14.03 -21.94 -15.53
C PRO A 71 14.76 -23.15 -14.90
N GLU A 72 15.63 -22.87 -13.93
CA GLU A 72 16.52 -23.88 -13.34
C GLU A 72 15.79 -25.14 -12.86
N ASP A 73 14.67 -24.98 -12.17
CA ASP A 73 13.83 -26.08 -11.69
C ASP A 73 13.27 -26.96 -12.82
N LEU A 74 12.83 -26.35 -13.93
CA LEU A 74 12.36 -27.09 -15.10
C LEU A 74 13.53 -27.71 -15.91
N HIS A 75 14.70 -27.08 -15.90
CA HIS A 75 15.90 -27.64 -16.51
C HIS A 75 16.33 -28.90 -15.75
N ILE A 76 16.38 -28.87 -14.42
CA ILE A 76 16.64 -30.03 -13.57
C ILE A 76 15.61 -31.11 -13.82
N ALA A 77 14.32 -30.80 -13.84
CA ALA A 77 13.24 -31.74 -14.09
C ALA A 77 13.39 -32.44 -15.46
N ARG A 78 13.73 -31.67 -16.52
CA ARG A 78 13.99 -32.23 -17.85
C ARG A 78 15.21 -33.13 -17.88
N HIS A 79 16.28 -32.75 -17.18
CA HIS A 79 17.48 -33.61 -17.07
C HIS A 79 17.14 -34.94 -16.39
N VAL A 80 16.42 -34.89 -15.27
CA VAL A 80 15.94 -36.09 -14.56
C VAL A 80 15.06 -36.99 -15.44
N LEU A 81 14.16 -36.41 -16.24
CA LEU A 81 13.37 -37.17 -17.21
C LEU A 81 14.21 -37.88 -18.28
N GLY A 82 15.43 -37.42 -18.54
CA GLY A 82 16.39 -38.04 -19.45
C GLY A 82 17.32 -39.06 -18.81
N CYS A 83 17.35 -39.20 -17.48
CA CYS A 83 18.24 -40.13 -16.81
C CYS A 83 17.80 -41.58 -17.04
N SER A 84 18.77 -42.51 -17.19
CA SER A 84 18.54 -43.96 -17.23
C SER A 84 18.63 -44.59 -15.85
N ILE A 85 18.16 -45.86 -15.75
CA ILE A 85 18.27 -46.61 -14.49
C ILE A 85 19.74 -46.78 -14.05
N ASP A 86 20.65 -46.83 -15.01
CA ASP A 86 22.08 -47.00 -14.72
C ASP A 86 22.74 -45.74 -14.11
N ASP A 87 22.08 -44.55 -14.27
CA ASP A 87 22.53 -43.29 -13.71
C ASP A 87 21.91 -43.03 -12.31
N ALA A 88 21.04 -43.94 -11.85
CA ALA A 88 20.34 -43.75 -10.57
C ALA A 88 21.24 -43.98 -9.37
N LEU A 89 21.23 -43.10 -8.44
CA LEU A 89 21.82 -43.28 -7.11
C LEU A 89 21.12 -44.45 -6.42
N GLU A 90 21.87 -45.45 -6.00
CA GLU A 90 21.31 -46.60 -5.29
C GLU A 90 20.50 -46.15 -4.08
N SER A 91 19.24 -46.56 -4.05
CA SER A 91 18.40 -46.68 -2.82
C SER A 91 17.74 -45.45 -2.19
N LEU A 92 17.23 -44.49 -2.91
CA LEU A 92 16.27 -43.54 -2.28
C LEU A 92 14.84 -43.86 -2.77
N PRO A 93 14.03 -44.58 -2.02
CA PRO A 93 12.65 -44.84 -2.42
C PRO A 93 11.82 -43.56 -2.45
N ILE A 94 11.04 -43.39 -3.51
CA ILE A 94 10.12 -42.26 -3.61
C ILE A 94 8.86 -42.56 -2.81
N ILE A 95 8.59 -41.72 -1.84
CA ILE A 95 7.35 -41.75 -1.06
C ILE A 95 6.33 -40.85 -1.79
N GLY A 96 5.27 -41.39 -2.30
CA GLY A 96 4.17 -40.58 -2.78
C GLY A 96 3.20 -41.28 -3.73
N GLY A 97 1.95 -40.85 -3.67
CA GLY A 97 0.90 -41.16 -4.65
C GLY A 97 0.68 -39.98 -5.61
N PRO A 98 -0.17 -40.12 -6.62
CA PRO A 98 -0.52 -39.04 -7.52
C PRO A 98 -1.09 -37.85 -6.74
N CYS A 99 -0.60 -36.66 -7.07
CA CYS A 99 -1.18 -35.43 -6.56
C CYS A 99 -2.39 -35.06 -7.44
N PRO A 100 -3.55 -34.76 -6.88
CA PRO A 100 -4.68 -34.30 -7.67
C PRO A 100 -4.26 -33.09 -8.50
N PHE A 101 -4.70 -33.04 -9.75
CA PHE A 101 -4.45 -31.91 -10.66
C PHE A 101 -2.99 -31.70 -11.05
N GLU A 102 -2.16 -32.72 -11.08
CA GLU A 102 -0.81 -32.66 -11.64
C GLU A 102 -0.83 -32.19 -13.09
N SER A 103 0.15 -31.37 -13.45
CA SER A 103 0.49 -31.07 -14.83
C SER A 103 1.00 -32.35 -15.55
N ARG A 104 1.10 -32.34 -16.87
CA ARG A 104 1.68 -33.45 -17.60
C ARG A 104 3.13 -33.74 -17.27
N ALA A 105 3.93 -32.65 -17.12
CA ALA A 105 5.33 -32.79 -16.75
C ALA A 105 5.48 -33.37 -15.32
N GLU A 106 4.67 -32.90 -14.35
CA GLU A 106 4.69 -33.44 -12.99
C GLU A 106 4.32 -34.93 -12.96
N SER A 107 3.27 -35.33 -13.70
CA SER A 107 2.90 -36.73 -13.80
C SER A 107 4.00 -37.60 -14.44
N ALA A 108 4.59 -37.13 -15.55
CA ALA A 108 5.67 -37.81 -16.23
C ALA A 108 6.92 -37.95 -15.35
N LEU A 109 7.29 -36.88 -14.63
CA LEU A 109 8.41 -36.90 -13.69
C LEU A 109 8.17 -37.88 -12.54
N ARG A 110 7.00 -37.87 -11.93
CA ARG A 110 6.64 -38.81 -10.88
C ARG A 110 6.67 -40.27 -11.36
N GLU A 111 6.14 -40.55 -12.55
CA GLU A 111 6.17 -41.86 -13.14
C GLU A 111 7.61 -42.31 -13.44
N HIS A 112 8.41 -41.43 -14.00
CA HIS A 112 9.81 -41.71 -14.30
C HIS A 112 10.62 -41.99 -13.03
N LEU A 113 10.49 -41.13 -12.02
CA LEU A 113 11.16 -41.30 -10.73
C LEU A 113 10.69 -42.64 -10.04
N SER A 114 9.40 -42.97 -10.17
CA SER A 114 8.87 -44.23 -9.65
C SER A 114 9.46 -45.46 -10.35
N MET A 115 9.78 -45.37 -11.63
CA MET A 115 10.47 -46.42 -12.38
C MET A 115 11.95 -46.54 -11.95
N LEU A 116 12.65 -45.42 -11.73
CA LEU A 116 14.06 -45.42 -11.34
C LEU A 116 14.28 -45.94 -9.91
N PHE A 117 13.48 -45.50 -8.97
CA PHE A 117 13.71 -45.69 -7.52
C PHE A 117 12.70 -46.63 -6.85
N GLY A 118 11.68 -47.05 -7.53
CA GLY A 118 10.57 -47.74 -6.95
C GLY A 118 9.66 -46.84 -6.12
N THR A 119 8.44 -47.29 -5.89
CA THR A 119 7.49 -46.53 -5.01
C THR A 119 7.34 -47.22 -3.68
N VAL A 120 7.59 -46.51 -2.59
CA VAL A 120 7.08 -46.89 -1.29
C VAL A 120 5.70 -46.31 -1.17
N PRO A 121 4.66 -47.10 -0.80
CA PRO A 121 3.37 -46.51 -0.49
C PRO A 121 3.59 -45.40 0.54
N GLY A 122 3.05 -44.25 0.25
CA GLY A 122 3.01 -43.16 1.23
C GLY A 122 2.36 -43.67 2.54
N PRO A 123 2.61 -43.08 3.68
CA PRO A 123 1.98 -43.54 4.92
C PRO A 123 0.49 -43.71 4.67
N ALA A 124 0.00 -44.91 4.97
CA ALA A 124 -1.41 -45.21 4.84
C ALA A 124 -2.20 -44.15 5.58
N ASN A 125 -3.06 -43.42 4.91
CA ASN A 125 -3.88 -42.29 5.33
C ASN A 125 -3.28 -41.53 6.52
N PRO A 126 -2.99 -40.25 6.43
CA PRO A 126 -2.52 -39.51 7.57
C PRO A 126 -3.42 -39.85 8.77
N THR A 127 -2.84 -40.20 9.90
CA THR A 127 -3.60 -40.43 11.14
C THR A 127 -4.38 -39.14 11.38
N LEU A 128 -5.71 -39.21 11.17
CA LEU A 128 -6.56 -38.06 11.41
C LEU A 128 -6.50 -37.72 12.90
N ALA A 129 -6.50 -36.49 13.22
CA ALA A 129 -6.63 -36.00 14.58
C ALA A 129 -7.99 -36.38 15.17
N ASP A 130 -8.12 -36.33 16.48
CA ASP A 130 -9.41 -36.46 17.13
C ASP A 130 -10.23 -35.17 17.07
N GLY A 131 -11.50 -35.22 17.47
CA GLY A 131 -12.35 -34.05 17.68
C GLY A 131 -12.69 -33.22 16.42
N ALA A 132 -12.84 -31.94 16.63
CA ALA A 132 -13.22 -30.98 15.59
C ALA A 132 -12.17 -30.94 14.46
N LEU A 133 -10.89 -31.05 14.81
CA LEU A 133 -9.80 -31.03 13.81
C LEU A 133 -9.91 -32.25 12.88
N GLY A 134 -10.06 -33.49 13.43
CA GLY A 134 -10.18 -34.67 12.60
C GLY A 134 -11.40 -34.64 11.69
N HIS A 135 -12.50 -34.09 12.19
CA HIS A 135 -13.69 -33.87 11.39
C HIS A 135 -13.43 -32.89 10.21
N VAL A 136 -12.75 -31.76 10.44
CA VAL A 136 -12.39 -30.80 9.41
C VAL A 136 -11.41 -31.43 8.39
N GLN A 137 -10.39 -32.16 8.84
CA GLN A 137 -9.43 -32.85 7.97
C GLN A 137 -10.11 -33.79 7.00
N GLN A 138 -11.16 -34.50 7.46
CA GLN A 138 -11.92 -35.46 6.66
C GLN A 138 -12.94 -34.79 5.75
N HIS A 139 -13.61 -33.75 6.22
CA HIS A 139 -14.84 -33.24 5.61
C HIS A 139 -14.74 -31.77 5.11
N LEU A 140 -13.57 -31.16 5.10
CA LEU A 140 -13.38 -29.74 4.69
C LEU A 140 -14.04 -29.39 3.34
N LEU A 141 -13.90 -30.30 2.36
CA LEU A 141 -14.44 -30.12 0.99
C LEU A 141 -15.70 -30.96 0.73
N ALA A 142 -16.20 -31.68 1.73
CA ALA A 142 -17.38 -32.54 1.63
C ALA A 142 -18.54 -32.00 2.48
N THR A 143 -19.74 -32.49 2.23
CA THR A 143 -20.91 -32.24 3.07
C THR A 143 -20.95 -33.29 4.18
N SER A 144 -20.98 -32.87 5.43
CA SER A 144 -21.06 -33.75 6.60
C SER A 144 -21.96 -33.15 7.68
N PRO A 145 -22.51 -33.93 8.60
CA PRO A 145 -23.14 -33.37 9.80
C PRO A 145 -22.15 -32.49 10.55
N PRO A 146 -22.59 -31.33 11.09
CA PRO A 146 -21.72 -30.43 11.84
C PRO A 146 -21.25 -31.06 13.17
N VAL A 147 -20.05 -30.67 13.59
CA VAL A 147 -19.47 -31.04 14.87
C VAL A 147 -19.12 -29.77 15.64
N ALA A 148 -19.43 -29.71 16.93
CA ALA A 148 -19.10 -28.53 17.73
C ALA A 148 -17.58 -28.29 17.78
N PRO A 149 -17.15 -27.02 17.78
CA PRO A 149 -15.74 -26.64 18.03
C PRO A 149 -15.26 -27.17 19.37
N ASP A 150 -13.98 -27.57 19.43
CA ASP A 150 -13.30 -28.00 20.63
C ASP A 150 -11.85 -27.48 20.65
N ASP A 151 -11.08 -27.83 21.67
CA ASP A 151 -9.69 -27.35 21.86
C ASP A 151 -8.70 -27.86 20.79
N THR A 152 -9.09 -28.81 19.95
CA THR A 152 -8.23 -29.31 18.86
C THR A 152 -8.16 -28.34 17.69
N LEU A 153 -9.14 -27.42 17.58
CA LEU A 153 -9.18 -26.41 16.54
C LEU A 153 -9.62 -25.07 17.14
N GLN A 154 -8.69 -24.14 17.24
CA GLN A 154 -8.91 -22.80 17.79
C GLN A 154 -8.63 -21.73 16.75
N VAL A 155 -9.41 -20.64 16.76
CA VAL A 155 -9.24 -19.50 15.85
C VAL A 155 -9.19 -18.22 16.68
N PHE A 156 -8.13 -17.43 16.52
CA PHE A 156 -7.94 -16.19 17.28
C PHE A 156 -7.92 -14.97 16.36
N GLY A 157 -8.66 -13.94 16.77
CA GLY A 157 -8.64 -12.62 16.17
C GLY A 157 -7.52 -11.76 16.75
N LEU A 158 -6.78 -11.09 15.89
CA LEU A 158 -5.64 -10.23 16.22
C LEU A 158 -5.73 -8.95 15.40
N ARG A 159 -4.97 -7.93 15.76
CA ARG A 159 -5.05 -6.62 15.12
C ARG A 159 -4.53 -6.62 13.68
N ASP A 160 -3.32 -7.12 13.49
CA ASP A 160 -2.58 -7.05 12.22
C ASP A 160 -1.63 -8.26 12.04
N PRO A 161 -1.02 -8.46 10.86
CA PRO A 161 -0.11 -9.59 10.59
C PRO A 161 1.10 -9.68 11.52
N ARG A 162 1.60 -8.55 12.03
CA ARG A 162 2.74 -8.58 12.98
C ARG A 162 2.33 -9.15 14.32
N GLU A 163 1.16 -8.76 14.79
CA GLU A 163 0.58 -9.31 16.01
C GLU A 163 0.25 -10.79 15.87
N GLU A 164 -0.23 -11.24 14.70
CA GLU A 164 -0.44 -12.66 14.42
C GLU A 164 0.85 -13.48 14.60
N ILE A 165 1.96 -13.00 14.05
CA ILE A 165 3.23 -13.72 14.14
C ILE A 165 3.82 -13.63 15.56
N ALA A 166 3.65 -12.50 16.25
CA ALA A 166 4.05 -12.41 17.66
C ALA A 166 3.25 -13.38 18.53
N PHE A 167 1.94 -13.49 18.31
CA PHE A 167 1.06 -14.46 18.96
C PHE A 167 1.46 -15.90 18.61
N ALA A 168 1.77 -16.20 17.35
CA ALA A 168 2.21 -17.51 16.90
C ALA A 168 3.50 -17.95 17.61
N ALA A 169 4.45 -17.04 17.79
CA ALA A 169 5.70 -17.28 18.52
C ALA A 169 5.43 -17.56 20.01
N ALA A 170 4.59 -16.74 20.67
CA ALA A 170 4.17 -16.96 22.05
C ALA A 170 3.42 -18.29 22.22
N ARG A 171 2.53 -18.62 21.27
CA ARG A 171 1.79 -19.90 21.27
C ARG A 171 2.73 -21.09 21.12
N ALA A 172 3.71 -21.02 20.23
CA ALA A 172 4.73 -22.06 20.08
C ALA A 172 5.53 -22.25 21.37
N GLN A 173 5.93 -21.16 22.04
CA GLN A 173 6.61 -21.21 23.33
C GLN A 173 5.72 -21.85 24.40
N ALA A 174 4.44 -21.50 24.49
CA ALA A 174 3.49 -22.09 25.42
C ALA A 174 3.31 -23.60 25.17
N LEU A 175 3.24 -24.05 23.94
CA LEU A 175 3.19 -25.49 23.58
C LEU A 175 4.46 -26.22 24.04
N ILE A 176 5.64 -25.62 23.89
CA ILE A 176 6.90 -26.23 24.37
C ILE A 176 6.87 -26.41 25.88
N ARG A 177 6.32 -25.46 26.64
CA ARG A 177 6.16 -25.60 28.08
C ARG A 177 5.16 -26.69 28.49
N GLN A 178 4.18 -26.95 27.63
CA GLN A 178 3.25 -28.08 27.78
C GLN A 178 3.89 -29.42 27.41
N GLY A 179 5.16 -29.46 27.00
CA GLY A 179 5.91 -30.67 26.71
C GLY A 179 6.02 -31.03 25.22
N TYR A 180 5.60 -30.14 24.30
CA TYR A 180 5.89 -30.32 22.87
C TYR A 180 7.36 -30.02 22.62
N ARG A 181 8.00 -30.76 21.73
CA ARG A 181 9.31 -30.35 21.21
C ARG A 181 9.14 -29.32 20.09
N ALA A 182 10.12 -28.44 19.89
CA ALA A 182 10.05 -27.43 18.83
C ALA A 182 9.73 -28.03 17.44
N GLN A 183 10.31 -29.19 17.12
CA GLN A 183 10.08 -29.94 15.89
C GLN A 183 8.67 -30.55 15.76
N ASP A 184 7.91 -30.64 16.85
CA ASP A 184 6.52 -31.13 16.86
C ASP A 184 5.53 -30.00 16.51
N ILE A 185 6.03 -28.76 16.34
CA ILE A 185 5.24 -27.56 16.06
C ILE A 185 5.54 -27.10 14.63
N GLY A 186 4.48 -26.82 13.87
CA GLY A 186 4.55 -26.21 12.54
C GLY A 186 3.93 -24.81 12.53
N LEU A 187 4.50 -23.93 11.73
CA LEU A 187 3.96 -22.61 11.41
C LEU A 187 3.71 -22.55 9.90
N LEU A 188 2.47 -22.44 9.49
CA LEU A 188 2.06 -22.29 8.09
C LEU A 188 1.71 -20.83 7.85
N VAL A 189 2.40 -20.19 6.92
CA VAL A 189 2.32 -18.74 6.70
C VAL A 189 2.05 -18.40 5.25
N PRO A 190 1.36 -17.26 5.00
CA PRO A 190 1.23 -16.69 3.67
C PRO A 190 2.60 -16.31 3.07
N ASP A 191 2.69 -16.46 1.76
CA ASP A 191 3.84 -16.02 0.96
C ASP A 191 3.74 -14.51 0.69
N ASP A 192 3.78 -13.73 1.76
CA ASP A 192 3.56 -12.29 1.80
C ASP A 192 4.63 -11.61 2.65
N PRO A 193 5.25 -10.50 2.16
CA PRO A 193 6.29 -9.78 2.91
C PRO A 193 5.86 -9.36 4.32
N ALA A 194 4.58 -9.04 4.54
CA ALA A 194 4.06 -8.63 5.83
C ALA A 194 4.26 -9.72 6.90
N TYR A 195 4.09 -10.98 6.51
CA TYR A 195 4.31 -12.14 7.39
C TYR A 195 5.78 -12.54 7.41
N GLN A 196 6.41 -12.68 6.23
CA GLN A 196 7.78 -13.19 6.10
C GLN A 196 8.80 -12.36 6.91
N LEU A 197 8.67 -11.04 6.89
CA LEU A 197 9.55 -10.14 7.62
C LEU A 197 9.33 -10.15 9.15
N ALA A 198 8.16 -10.60 9.61
CA ALA A 198 7.82 -10.63 11.03
C ALA A 198 8.27 -11.91 11.75
N ILE A 199 8.47 -13.02 11.02
CA ILE A 199 8.69 -14.35 11.60
C ILE A 199 9.98 -14.39 12.43
N GLU A 200 11.12 -14.10 11.81
CA GLU A 200 12.42 -14.22 12.47
C GLU A 200 12.53 -13.34 13.73
N PRO A 201 12.18 -12.05 13.71
CA PRO A 201 12.23 -11.21 14.91
C PRO A 201 11.32 -11.71 16.04
N ALA A 202 10.11 -12.19 15.71
CA ALA A 202 9.17 -12.66 16.73
C ALA A 202 9.65 -13.95 17.42
N PHE A 203 10.14 -14.92 16.66
CA PHE A 203 10.64 -16.18 17.20
C PHE A 203 11.97 -16.04 17.93
N THR A 204 12.86 -15.16 17.45
CA THR A 204 14.11 -14.79 18.14
C THR A 204 13.82 -14.19 19.51
N ARG A 205 12.82 -13.30 19.61
CA ARG A 205 12.41 -12.67 20.87
C ARG A 205 12.00 -13.68 21.94
N VAL A 206 11.33 -14.76 21.56
CA VAL A 206 10.92 -15.82 22.49
C VAL A 206 11.97 -16.95 22.61
N GLY A 207 13.13 -16.80 21.98
CA GLY A 207 14.23 -17.76 22.05
C GLY A 207 14.00 -19.06 21.28
N LEU A 208 13.14 -19.06 20.27
CA LEU A 208 12.83 -20.26 19.49
C LEU A 208 13.55 -20.25 18.15
N GLN A 209 14.14 -21.38 17.80
CA GLN A 209 14.76 -21.61 16.51
C GLN A 209 13.72 -22.05 15.46
N LEU A 210 13.93 -21.63 14.22
CA LEU A 210 13.09 -21.95 13.08
C LEU A 210 13.80 -22.91 12.14
N SER A 211 13.03 -23.81 11.54
CA SER A 211 13.47 -24.78 10.54
C SER A 211 12.62 -24.64 9.27
N GLY A 212 13.22 -24.81 8.09
CA GLY A 212 12.50 -24.74 6.81
C GLY A 212 12.32 -23.35 6.23
N MET A 213 12.78 -22.30 6.90
CA MET A 213 12.87 -20.99 6.27
C MET A 213 14.02 -20.92 5.26
N ALA A 214 13.81 -20.17 4.19
CA ALA A 214 14.94 -19.65 3.43
C ALA A 214 15.85 -18.89 4.39
N ALA A 215 17.18 -19.06 4.24
CA ALA A 215 18.09 -18.26 5.05
C ALA A 215 17.81 -16.78 4.82
N PRO A 216 17.84 -15.94 5.88
CA PRO A 216 17.69 -14.50 5.70
C PRO A 216 18.75 -14.02 4.71
N LEU A 217 18.35 -13.08 3.85
CA LEU A 217 19.30 -12.41 2.96
C LEU A 217 20.27 -11.64 3.87
N SER A 218 21.45 -12.21 4.11
CA SER A 218 22.39 -11.74 5.12
C SER A 218 23.01 -10.39 4.81
N LEU A 219 22.99 -9.95 3.55
CA LEU A 219 23.56 -8.69 3.12
C LEU A 219 22.65 -7.97 2.13
N ARG A 220 22.44 -6.68 2.38
CA ARG A 220 21.79 -5.77 1.42
C ARG A 220 22.74 -5.48 0.27
N ASP A 221 22.23 -5.52 -0.96
CA ASP A 221 22.98 -5.10 -2.13
C ASP A 221 22.97 -3.57 -2.26
N HIS A 222 23.75 -2.90 -1.39
CA HIS A 222 23.83 -1.44 -1.36
C HIS A 222 24.27 -0.84 -2.70
N ALA A 223 25.11 -1.51 -3.46
CA ALA A 223 25.57 -1.04 -4.76
C ALA A 223 24.47 -1.10 -5.82
N GLY A 224 23.68 -2.19 -5.86
CA GLY A 224 22.50 -2.28 -6.73
C GLY A 224 21.44 -1.27 -6.37
N GLU A 225 21.11 -1.12 -5.07
CA GLU A 225 20.16 -0.11 -4.58
C GLU A 225 20.61 1.31 -4.96
N PHE A 226 21.88 1.63 -4.78
CA PHE A 226 22.45 2.93 -5.10
C PHE A 226 22.37 3.24 -6.60
N LEU A 227 22.75 2.30 -7.46
CA LEU A 227 22.65 2.45 -8.91
C LEU A 227 21.21 2.56 -9.39
N THR A 228 20.29 1.78 -8.83
CA THR A 228 18.86 1.87 -9.15
C THR A 228 18.33 3.27 -8.86
N ASN A 229 18.66 3.83 -7.69
CA ASN A 229 18.28 5.18 -7.33
C ASN A 229 18.96 6.24 -8.22
N LEU A 230 20.23 6.08 -8.57
CA LEU A 230 20.91 6.97 -9.52
C LEU A 230 20.24 6.98 -10.88
N LEU A 231 19.89 5.81 -11.43
CA LEU A 231 19.20 5.71 -12.72
C LEU A 231 17.83 6.38 -12.67
N ALA A 232 17.07 6.19 -11.60
CA ALA A 232 15.77 6.83 -11.42
C ALA A 232 15.90 8.37 -11.40
N ILE A 233 16.90 8.91 -10.71
CA ILE A 233 17.18 10.34 -10.65
C ILE A 233 17.62 10.88 -12.01
N MET A 234 18.52 10.17 -12.69
CA MET A 234 19.11 10.59 -13.97
C MET A 234 18.14 10.44 -15.15
N ARG A 235 17.16 9.55 -15.04
CA ARG A 235 16.04 9.47 -15.99
C ARG A 235 15.18 10.73 -15.89
N GLY A 236 14.98 11.23 -14.67
CA GLY A 236 14.11 12.36 -14.38
C GLY A 236 12.62 12.09 -14.63
N PRO A 237 11.77 12.87 -13.97
CA PRO A 237 12.06 13.76 -12.86
C PRO A 237 12.49 12.98 -11.62
N ALA A 238 13.41 13.54 -10.83
CA ALA A 238 14.03 12.84 -9.71
C ALA A 238 13.05 12.52 -8.57
N PRO A 239 12.79 11.23 -8.25
CA PRO A 239 11.94 10.87 -7.12
C PRO A 239 12.57 11.32 -5.80
N ARG A 240 11.79 11.94 -4.91
CA ARG A 240 12.30 12.41 -3.60
C ARG A 240 12.87 11.26 -2.76
N MET A 241 12.24 10.09 -2.80
CA MET A 241 12.71 8.92 -2.07
C MET A 241 14.03 8.36 -2.62
N ALA A 242 14.25 8.42 -3.95
CA ALA A 242 15.52 8.04 -4.54
C ALA A 242 16.65 8.99 -4.09
N LEU A 243 16.37 10.30 -4.04
CA LEU A 243 17.30 11.29 -3.51
C LEU A 243 17.61 11.05 -2.03
N ALA A 244 16.59 10.83 -1.21
CA ALA A 244 16.74 10.53 0.21
C ALA A 244 17.52 9.23 0.43
N SER A 245 17.27 8.19 -0.36
CA SER A 245 18.00 6.91 -0.31
C SER A 245 19.49 7.07 -0.65
N ILE A 246 19.82 7.91 -1.64
CA ILE A 246 21.23 8.27 -1.92
C ILE A 246 21.87 8.93 -0.70
N CYS A 247 21.17 9.86 -0.04
CA CYS A 247 21.69 10.58 1.11
C CYS A 247 22.02 9.69 2.31
N ILE A 248 21.22 8.66 2.55
CA ILE A 248 21.42 7.72 3.67
C ILE A 248 22.22 6.47 3.31
N SER A 249 22.72 6.38 2.09
CA SER A 249 23.47 5.21 1.63
C SER A 249 24.80 5.06 2.38
N PRO A 250 25.16 3.84 2.84
CA PRO A 250 26.46 3.60 3.47
C PRO A 250 27.66 3.73 2.51
N LEU A 251 27.41 3.88 1.21
CA LEU A 251 28.46 4.06 0.21
C LEU A 251 28.99 5.50 0.16
N THR A 252 28.26 6.45 0.72
CA THR A 252 28.64 7.87 0.73
C THR A 252 29.66 8.17 1.83
N GLN A 253 30.47 9.22 1.63
CA GLN A 253 31.55 9.58 2.56
C GLN A 253 31.09 10.44 3.74
N TRP A 254 29.88 10.97 3.72
CA TRP A 254 29.39 11.81 4.81
C TRP A 254 28.85 11.00 5.99
N PRO A 255 28.86 11.56 7.20
CA PRO A 255 28.33 10.90 8.40
C PRO A 255 26.81 10.61 8.29
N ALA A 256 26.35 9.57 8.98
CA ALA A 256 24.95 9.12 8.93
C ALA A 256 23.95 10.18 9.42
N ASP A 257 24.32 11.06 10.35
CA ASP A 257 23.51 12.19 10.81
C ASP A 257 23.35 13.23 9.70
N ALA A 258 24.42 13.64 9.06
CA ALA A 258 24.37 14.53 7.89
C ALA A 258 23.55 13.93 6.75
N GLY A 259 23.68 12.62 6.50
CA GLY A 259 22.88 11.91 5.51
C GLY A 259 21.38 11.96 5.83
N ARG A 260 20.99 11.79 7.09
CA ARG A 260 19.60 11.92 7.54
C ARG A 260 19.05 13.34 7.37
N ASP A 261 19.85 14.34 7.73
CA ASP A 261 19.47 15.75 7.56
C ASP A 261 19.25 16.09 6.08
N PHE A 262 20.12 15.62 5.20
CA PHE A 262 19.97 15.77 3.75
C PHE A 262 18.70 15.06 3.24
N ALA A 263 18.47 13.82 3.68
CA ALA A 263 17.28 13.08 3.29
C ALA A 263 15.99 13.79 3.71
N SER A 264 15.93 14.28 4.97
CA SER A 264 14.78 15.04 5.48
C SER A 264 14.52 16.29 4.65
N GLU A 265 15.57 17.05 4.33
CA GLU A 265 15.45 18.26 3.51
C GLU A 265 14.90 17.95 2.11
N TYR A 266 15.36 16.87 1.45
CA TYR A 266 14.82 16.48 0.14
C TYR A 266 13.37 16.03 0.20
N ILE A 267 12.98 15.33 1.26
CA ILE A 267 11.61 14.85 1.45
C ILE A 267 10.67 16.04 1.69
N GLU A 268 11.05 16.97 2.56
CA GLU A 268 10.19 18.10 2.96
C GLU A 268 10.13 19.19 1.88
N ASN A 269 11.27 19.60 1.35
CA ASN A 269 11.41 20.79 0.52
C ASN A 269 11.65 20.51 -0.97
N GLY A 270 11.93 19.27 -1.34
CA GLY A 270 12.24 18.87 -2.71
C GLY A 270 13.61 19.35 -3.20
N TRP A 271 13.97 18.97 -4.42
CA TRP A 271 15.30 19.18 -5.00
C TRP A 271 15.75 20.64 -5.06
N SER A 272 14.90 21.53 -5.57
CA SER A 272 15.29 22.91 -5.86
C SER A 272 15.71 23.70 -4.65
N ARG A 273 15.21 23.36 -3.48
CA ARG A 273 15.49 24.06 -2.21
C ARG A 273 16.65 23.43 -1.46
N ALA A 274 16.69 22.09 -1.46
CA ALA A 274 17.76 21.33 -0.81
C ALA A 274 19.11 21.55 -1.48
N ALA A 275 19.18 21.60 -2.82
CA ALA A 275 20.40 21.81 -3.56
C ALA A 275 21.16 23.11 -3.23
N ARG A 276 20.48 24.10 -2.63
CA ARG A 276 21.07 25.35 -2.20
C ARG A 276 21.72 25.30 -0.82
N ALA A 277 21.42 24.30 -0.01
CA ALA A 277 21.82 24.22 1.39
C ALA A 277 23.21 23.57 1.60
N TYR A 278 23.74 22.85 0.62
CA TYR A 278 24.92 21.98 0.79
C TYR A 278 26.14 22.45 0.03
N ASN A 279 26.62 23.66 0.32
CA ASN A 279 27.92 24.10 -0.16
C ASN A 279 29.04 23.38 0.59
N GLY A 280 29.56 22.29 0.04
CA GLY A 280 30.73 21.60 0.58
C GLY A 280 30.60 20.07 0.56
N LEU A 281 30.09 19.48 1.63
CA LEU A 281 30.03 18.02 1.78
C LEU A 281 29.11 17.39 0.73
N GLY A 282 29.67 16.52 -0.11
CA GLY A 282 28.91 15.85 -1.17
C GLY A 282 28.52 16.73 -2.37
N ALA A 283 29.00 17.98 -2.44
CA ALA A 283 28.63 18.92 -3.50
C ALA A 283 28.80 18.35 -4.91
N LYS A 284 29.90 17.62 -5.17
CA LYS A 284 30.13 16.98 -6.47
C LYS A 284 29.12 15.89 -6.78
N ILE A 285 28.71 15.08 -5.80
CA ILE A 285 27.68 14.06 -5.99
C ILE A 285 26.36 14.77 -6.34
N PHE A 286 25.95 15.75 -5.54
CA PHE A 286 24.70 16.48 -5.76
C PHE A 286 24.67 17.23 -7.10
N ASP A 287 25.82 17.80 -7.54
CA ASP A 287 25.91 18.45 -8.85
C ASP A 287 25.71 17.50 -10.04
N GLU A 288 26.07 16.23 -9.86
CA GLU A 288 25.89 15.19 -10.88
C GLU A 288 24.49 14.55 -10.88
N LEU A 289 23.70 14.73 -9.81
CA LEU A 289 22.34 14.17 -9.69
C LEU A 289 21.32 14.96 -10.54
N ARG A 290 21.51 14.98 -11.85
CA ARG A 290 20.66 15.71 -12.79
C ARG A 290 20.19 14.77 -13.91
N PRO A 291 19.04 15.02 -14.53
CA PRO A 291 18.61 14.25 -15.69
C PRO A 291 19.64 14.26 -16.82
N VAL A 292 19.75 13.16 -17.54
CA VAL A 292 20.64 12.99 -18.69
C VAL A 292 19.85 12.61 -19.92
N SER A 293 20.33 13.03 -21.10
CA SER A 293 19.68 12.75 -22.37
C SER A 293 20.49 11.83 -23.28
N THR A 294 21.77 11.59 -22.99
CA THR A 294 22.63 10.77 -23.84
C THR A 294 23.38 9.69 -23.06
N PRO A 295 23.64 8.52 -23.68
CA PRO A 295 24.40 7.43 -23.07
C PRO A 295 25.78 7.84 -22.55
N GLY A 296 26.48 8.73 -23.29
CA GLY A 296 27.81 9.23 -22.91
C GLY A 296 27.75 10.08 -21.63
N GLN A 297 26.74 10.96 -21.51
CA GLN A 297 26.53 11.73 -20.28
C GLN A 297 26.22 10.82 -19.10
N LEU A 298 25.39 9.79 -19.28
CA LEU A 298 25.03 8.85 -18.21
C LEU A 298 26.29 8.18 -17.65
N ILE A 299 27.10 7.55 -18.50
CA ILE A 299 28.33 6.87 -18.08
C ILE A 299 29.32 7.83 -17.40
N ALA A 300 29.49 9.03 -17.95
CA ALA A 300 30.40 10.01 -17.38
C ALA A 300 29.98 10.41 -15.96
N ARG A 301 28.72 10.67 -15.73
CA ARG A 301 28.18 11.02 -14.41
C ARG A 301 28.21 9.86 -13.42
N LEU A 302 27.83 8.64 -13.85
CA LEU A 302 27.93 7.46 -12.99
C LEU A 302 29.39 7.23 -12.54
N CYS A 303 30.37 7.37 -13.44
CA CYS A 303 31.77 7.28 -13.09
C CYS A 303 32.22 8.42 -12.16
N SER A 304 31.77 9.66 -12.41
CA SER A 304 32.07 10.82 -11.55
C SER A 304 31.60 10.58 -10.12
N ILE A 305 30.33 10.16 -9.96
CA ILE A 305 29.76 9.85 -8.65
C ILE A 305 30.48 8.69 -7.98
N ALA A 306 30.77 7.61 -8.71
CA ALA A 306 31.46 6.45 -8.15
C ALA A 306 32.83 6.81 -7.55
N ASN A 307 33.54 7.74 -8.17
CA ASN A 307 34.85 8.20 -7.68
C ASN A 307 34.75 9.04 -6.39
N GLU A 308 33.60 9.59 -6.06
CA GLU A 308 33.36 10.34 -4.82
C GLU A 308 32.78 9.47 -3.68
N LEU A 309 32.65 8.15 -3.88
CA LEU A 309 32.20 7.22 -2.86
C LEU A 309 33.35 6.73 -1.99
N PHE A 310 32.99 6.17 -0.84
CA PHE A 310 33.97 5.58 0.09
C PHE A 310 34.78 4.45 -0.55
N ASP A 311 34.14 3.60 -1.35
CA ASP A 311 34.76 2.51 -2.09
C ASP A 311 34.24 2.45 -3.54
N PRO A 312 34.90 3.10 -4.50
CA PRO A 312 34.52 3.06 -5.90
C PRO A 312 34.47 1.66 -6.51
N ALA A 313 35.22 0.71 -5.96
CA ALA A 313 35.30 -0.66 -6.48
C ALA A 313 33.98 -1.41 -6.36
N GLN A 314 33.07 -1.01 -5.50
CA GLN A 314 31.75 -1.60 -5.37
C GLN A 314 30.81 -1.25 -6.54
N LEU A 315 30.93 -0.05 -7.12
CA LEU A 315 30.08 0.42 -8.22
C LEU A 315 30.70 0.20 -9.61
N MET A 316 32.01 0.38 -9.75
CA MET A 316 32.68 0.39 -11.05
C MET A 316 32.44 -0.87 -11.90
N PRO A 317 32.48 -2.11 -11.37
CA PRO A 317 32.20 -3.30 -12.18
C PRO A 317 30.76 -3.28 -12.76
N ARG A 318 29.79 -2.82 -11.98
CA ARG A 318 28.39 -2.72 -12.41
C ARG A 318 28.18 -1.62 -13.44
N ILE A 319 28.80 -0.46 -13.27
CA ILE A 319 28.80 0.61 -14.28
C ILE A 319 29.41 0.10 -15.59
N ASN A 320 30.51 -0.66 -15.52
CA ASN A 320 31.09 -1.26 -16.70
C ASN A 320 30.18 -2.28 -17.40
N ALA A 321 29.37 -3.02 -16.65
CA ALA A 321 28.38 -3.94 -17.20
C ALA A 321 27.24 -3.21 -17.97
N LEU A 322 27.00 -1.93 -17.69
CA LEU A 322 26.02 -1.12 -18.45
C LEU A 322 26.54 -0.65 -19.82
N ARG A 323 27.87 -0.57 -20.00
CA ARG A 323 28.47 -0.03 -21.24
C ARG A 323 27.99 -0.70 -22.54
N PRO A 324 27.82 -2.04 -22.61
CA PRO A 324 27.31 -2.68 -23.82
C PRO A 324 25.89 -2.23 -24.19
N LEU A 325 25.05 -1.94 -23.20
CA LEU A 325 23.66 -1.50 -23.37
C LEU A 325 23.55 -0.03 -23.79
N LEU A 326 24.62 0.75 -23.60
CA LEU A 326 24.69 2.17 -23.87
C LEU A 326 25.44 2.51 -25.18
N ARG A 327 25.53 1.56 -26.11
CA ARG A 327 26.18 1.78 -27.44
C ARG A 327 25.29 2.46 -28.46
N GLY A 328 23.99 2.56 -28.20
CA GLY A 328 22.99 3.22 -29.07
C GLY A 328 23.01 4.74 -28.93
N GLU A 329 22.14 5.39 -29.69
CA GLU A 329 21.91 6.85 -29.59
C GLU A 329 20.98 7.21 -28.42
N TYR A 330 20.13 6.28 -28.02
CA TYR A 330 19.12 6.46 -26.96
C TYR A 330 19.41 5.59 -25.75
N ILE A 331 18.91 6.03 -24.58
CA ILE A 331 19.03 5.29 -23.33
C ILE A 331 17.79 4.40 -23.18
N ASP A 332 17.98 3.09 -23.17
CA ASP A 332 16.92 2.15 -22.76
C ASP A 332 16.95 1.98 -21.25
N TRP A 333 16.17 2.83 -20.57
CA TRP A 333 16.10 2.87 -19.12
C TRP A 333 15.58 1.57 -18.51
N SER A 334 14.69 0.86 -19.20
CA SER A 334 14.11 -0.40 -18.70
C SER A 334 15.14 -1.52 -18.68
N SER A 335 15.96 -1.62 -19.72
CA SER A 335 17.07 -2.59 -19.76
C SER A 335 18.15 -2.27 -18.75
N LEU A 336 18.47 -0.99 -18.55
CA LEU A 336 19.41 -0.58 -17.52
C LEU A 336 18.91 -0.91 -16.11
N ALA A 337 17.67 -0.59 -15.80
CA ALA A 337 17.07 -0.86 -14.48
C ALA A 337 17.09 -2.36 -14.14
N ARG A 338 16.84 -3.23 -15.12
CA ARG A 338 16.93 -4.70 -14.93
C ARG A 338 18.33 -5.18 -14.60
N VAL A 339 19.36 -4.61 -15.25
CA VAL A 339 20.77 -5.03 -15.05
C VAL A 339 21.30 -4.56 -13.71
N VAL A 340 20.87 -3.38 -13.22
CA VAL A 340 21.32 -2.86 -11.93
C VAL A 340 20.42 -3.25 -10.76
N ALA A 341 19.28 -3.88 -11.02
CA ALA A 341 18.37 -4.32 -9.97
C ALA A 341 19.16 -5.00 -8.83
N PRO A 342 18.85 -4.67 -7.56
CA PRO A 342 19.54 -5.27 -6.44
C PRO A 342 19.51 -6.80 -6.57
N ALA A 343 20.67 -7.42 -6.50
CA ALA A 343 20.75 -8.87 -6.54
C ALA A 343 20.16 -9.44 -5.25
N ALA A 344 19.36 -10.50 -5.39
CA ALA A 344 19.08 -11.36 -4.25
C ALA A 344 20.43 -12.00 -3.87
N LEU A 345 21.00 -11.55 -2.74
CA LEU A 345 22.25 -12.09 -2.26
C LEU A 345 22.04 -13.53 -1.82
N THR A 346 23.03 -14.38 -2.11
CA THR A 346 22.99 -15.77 -1.68
C THR A 346 22.84 -15.82 -0.18
N PRO A 347 21.87 -16.58 0.33
CA PRO A 347 21.68 -16.73 1.75
C PRO A 347 22.95 -17.31 2.39
N ASP A 348 23.35 -16.79 3.55
CA ASP A 348 24.38 -17.41 4.35
C ASP A 348 23.87 -18.78 4.84
N GLU A 349 24.48 -19.87 4.39
CA GLU A 349 24.04 -21.21 4.76
C GLU A 349 24.45 -21.60 6.19
N GLU A 350 25.35 -20.84 6.82
CA GLU A 350 25.92 -21.16 8.14
C GLU A 350 24.92 -21.00 9.32
N GLY A 351 23.75 -20.41 9.12
CA GLY A 351 22.77 -20.17 10.17
C GLY A 351 21.52 -21.07 10.17
N ARG A 352 21.45 -22.08 9.30
CA ARG A 352 20.23 -22.92 9.20
C ARG A 352 20.14 -23.94 10.31
N PHE A 353 19.05 -23.90 11.05
CA PHE A 353 18.72 -24.94 12.03
C PHE A 353 17.95 -26.08 11.35
N VAL A 354 18.41 -27.32 11.53
CA VAL A 354 17.70 -28.52 11.08
C VAL A 354 16.53 -28.84 12.00
N GLU A 355 16.70 -28.52 13.30
CA GLU A 355 15.68 -28.73 14.33
C GLU A 355 15.17 -27.39 14.86
N GLY A 356 13.87 -27.25 14.91
CA GLY A 356 13.20 -26.03 15.35
C GLY A 356 11.71 -26.09 15.00
N VAL A 357 11.00 -25.01 15.23
CA VAL A 357 9.61 -24.86 14.75
C VAL A 357 9.64 -24.85 13.22
N SER A 358 8.89 -25.76 12.61
CA SER A 358 8.91 -25.93 11.16
C SER A 358 8.06 -24.87 10.46
N VAL A 359 8.65 -24.08 9.58
CA VAL A 359 7.92 -23.06 8.80
C VAL A 359 7.54 -23.62 7.45
N PHE A 360 6.26 -23.56 7.12
CA PHE A 360 5.68 -24.03 5.87
C PHE A 360 5.08 -22.87 5.08
N SER A 361 5.28 -22.87 3.77
CA SER A 361 4.68 -21.88 2.85
C SER A 361 3.26 -22.28 2.45
N GLU A 362 2.38 -21.31 2.21
CA GLU A 362 1.03 -21.52 1.67
C GLU A 362 1.03 -22.21 0.31
N THR A 363 2.12 -22.10 -0.45
CA THR A 363 2.23 -22.60 -1.83
C THR A 363 2.75 -24.04 -1.92
N ALA A 364 3.24 -24.61 -0.82
CA ALA A 364 3.88 -25.90 -0.79
C ALA A 364 3.20 -26.88 0.19
N LEU A 365 3.34 -28.18 -0.08
CA LEU A 365 2.99 -29.20 0.92
C LEU A 365 4.02 -29.17 2.05
N PRO A 366 3.58 -29.24 3.31
CA PRO A 366 4.48 -29.42 4.42
C PRO A 366 5.32 -30.70 4.24
N TRP A 367 6.61 -30.57 4.46
CA TRP A 367 7.57 -31.67 4.24
C TRP A 367 7.62 -32.68 5.39
N ARG A 368 6.87 -32.43 6.48
CA ARG A 368 6.66 -33.40 7.58
C ARG A 368 5.34 -33.16 8.30
N SER A 369 4.89 -34.19 9.00
CA SER A 369 3.79 -34.05 9.98
C SER A 369 4.27 -33.39 11.26
N VAL A 370 3.38 -32.69 11.92
CA VAL A 370 3.59 -32.03 13.20
C VAL A 370 2.47 -32.39 14.17
N ARG A 371 2.73 -32.28 15.45
CA ARG A 371 1.68 -32.50 16.44
C ARG A 371 0.73 -31.31 16.52
N HIS A 372 1.25 -30.09 16.50
CA HIS A 372 0.47 -28.87 16.51
C HIS A 372 0.85 -27.96 15.34
N LEU A 373 -0.14 -27.47 14.59
CA LEU A 373 0.04 -26.55 13.48
C LEU A 373 -0.53 -25.17 13.83
N ILE A 374 0.25 -24.13 13.65
CA ILE A 374 -0.19 -22.74 13.75
C ILE A 374 -0.33 -22.24 12.31
N VAL A 375 -1.50 -21.70 11.94
CA VAL A 375 -1.82 -21.21 10.59
C VAL A 375 -2.09 -19.73 10.68
N ALA A 376 -1.18 -18.90 10.17
CA ALA A 376 -1.35 -17.46 10.12
C ALA A 376 -2.12 -17.03 8.85
N GLY A 377 -2.76 -15.86 8.89
CA GLY A 377 -3.44 -15.29 7.73
C GLY A 377 -4.81 -15.91 7.42
N ALA A 378 -5.57 -16.31 8.43
CA ALA A 378 -6.94 -16.79 8.23
C ALA A 378 -7.94 -15.67 7.87
N ALA A 379 -7.49 -14.42 7.73
CA ALA A 379 -8.21 -13.29 7.14
C ALA A 379 -7.46 -12.75 5.91
N GLY A 380 -8.16 -12.05 5.01
CA GLY A 380 -7.60 -11.50 3.79
C GLY A 380 -7.80 -12.40 2.57
N THR A 381 -6.81 -12.41 1.67
CA THR A 381 -6.90 -13.08 0.37
C THR A 381 -6.08 -14.37 0.29
N TYR A 382 -5.74 -14.96 1.41
CA TYR A 382 -5.03 -16.25 1.51
C TYR A 382 -6.03 -17.41 1.63
N TRP A 383 -5.57 -18.62 1.61
CA TRP A 383 -6.24 -19.88 1.93
C TRP A 383 -7.61 -20.13 1.24
N PRO A 384 -7.69 -20.30 -0.07
CA PRO A 384 -6.63 -20.15 -1.06
C PRO A 384 -6.59 -18.73 -1.64
N ARG A 385 -5.44 -18.29 -2.16
CA ARG A 385 -5.36 -17.05 -2.93
C ARG A 385 -6.30 -17.10 -4.14
N PRO A 386 -6.89 -15.96 -4.55
CA PRO A 386 -7.70 -15.89 -5.75
C PRO A 386 -6.92 -16.33 -6.99
N VAL A 387 -7.59 -17.06 -7.87
CA VAL A 387 -7.00 -17.48 -9.14
C VAL A 387 -7.19 -16.38 -10.17
N ALA A 388 -6.09 -15.75 -10.60
CA ALA A 388 -6.12 -14.80 -11.70
C ALA A 388 -6.61 -15.45 -13.00
N ALA A 389 -7.24 -14.68 -13.87
CA ALA A 389 -7.57 -15.13 -15.23
C ALA A 389 -6.26 -15.35 -16.01
N ASN A 390 -6.25 -16.36 -16.89
CA ASN A 390 -5.12 -16.54 -17.79
C ASN A 390 -5.07 -15.33 -18.74
N PRO A 391 -3.94 -14.63 -18.88
CA PRO A 391 -3.87 -13.43 -19.71
C PRO A 391 -3.94 -13.74 -21.23
N PHE A 392 -3.66 -14.96 -21.64
CA PHE A 392 -3.60 -15.36 -23.04
C PHE A 392 -4.80 -16.17 -23.49
N PHE A 393 -5.39 -16.99 -22.61
CA PHE A 393 -6.44 -17.94 -22.99
C PHE A 393 -7.66 -17.80 -22.10
N THR A 394 -8.83 -17.77 -22.72
CA THR A 394 -10.10 -17.92 -22.02
C THR A 394 -10.33 -19.37 -21.58
N GLU A 395 -11.23 -19.61 -20.65
CA GLU A 395 -11.54 -20.97 -20.17
C GLU A 395 -12.02 -21.89 -21.32
N SER A 396 -12.80 -21.36 -22.26
CA SER A 396 -13.25 -22.12 -23.43
C SER A 396 -12.11 -22.46 -24.40
N GLU A 397 -11.15 -21.56 -24.55
CA GLU A 397 -9.96 -21.81 -25.36
C GLU A 397 -9.05 -22.88 -24.71
N ILE A 398 -8.90 -22.86 -23.38
CA ILE A 398 -8.14 -23.91 -22.65
C ILE A 398 -8.74 -25.26 -22.90
N VAL A 399 -10.07 -25.43 -22.79
CA VAL A 399 -10.77 -26.70 -23.09
C VAL A 399 -10.57 -27.11 -24.53
N MET A 400 -10.65 -26.17 -25.47
CA MET A 400 -10.43 -26.43 -26.89
C MET A 400 -8.99 -26.87 -27.19
N ILE A 401 -8.00 -26.20 -26.56
CA ILE A 401 -6.58 -26.54 -26.69
C ILE A 401 -6.32 -27.96 -26.17
N GLU A 402 -6.83 -28.28 -24.96
CA GLU A 402 -6.68 -29.62 -24.37
C GLU A 402 -7.25 -30.70 -25.28
N GLY A 403 -8.45 -30.49 -25.84
CA GLY A 403 -9.09 -31.43 -26.74
C GLY A 403 -8.36 -31.62 -28.09
N ALA A 404 -7.78 -30.57 -28.63
CA ALA A 404 -7.15 -30.55 -29.95
C ALA A 404 -5.64 -30.89 -29.94
N THR A 405 -4.91 -30.59 -28.87
CA THR A 405 -3.43 -30.62 -28.86
C THR A 405 -2.83 -31.57 -27.83
N ASN A 406 -3.63 -32.18 -27.00
CA ASN A 406 -3.17 -33.00 -25.89
C ASN A 406 -2.32 -32.24 -24.83
N LEU A 407 -2.24 -30.92 -24.90
CA LEU A 407 -1.65 -30.05 -23.86
C LEU A 407 -2.61 -29.91 -22.68
N LYS A 408 -2.10 -30.02 -21.46
CA LYS A 408 -2.93 -29.87 -20.25
C LYS A 408 -2.61 -28.50 -19.61
N LEU A 409 -3.20 -27.44 -20.15
CA LEU A 409 -3.12 -26.13 -19.55
C LEU A 409 -4.07 -26.03 -18.33
N PRO A 410 -3.64 -25.38 -17.22
CA PRO A 410 -4.48 -25.29 -16.03
C PRO A 410 -5.65 -24.33 -16.26
N SER A 411 -6.89 -24.85 -16.15
CA SER A 411 -8.08 -23.99 -16.09
C SER A 411 -8.18 -23.33 -14.71
N ARG A 412 -8.91 -22.21 -14.63
CA ARG A 412 -9.17 -21.50 -13.37
C ARG A 412 -9.82 -22.42 -12.33
N ARG A 413 -10.76 -23.25 -12.77
CA ARG A 413 -11.43 -24.23 -11.92
C ARG A 413 -10.45 -25.30 -11.38
N GLN A 414 -9.57 -25.83 -12.22
CA GLN A 414 -8.56 -26.81 -11.81
C GLN A 414 -7.54 -26.19 -10.84
N THR A 415 -7.10 -24.97 -11.12
CA THR A 415 -6.18 -24.25 -10.23
C THR A 415 -6.81 -24.00 -8.86
N LEU A 416 -8.07 -23.55 -8.79
CA LEU A 416 -8.78 -23.40 -7.54
C LEU A 416 -8.92 -24.72 -6.79
N ALA A 417 -9.33 -25.79 -7.48
CA ALA A 417 -9.46 -27.11 -6.88
C ALA A 417 -8.12 -27.64 -6.35
N ARG A 418 -7.00 -27.40 -7.07
CA ARG A 418 -5.65 -27.73 -6.60
C ARG A 418 -5.28 -26.95 -5.33
N ARG A 419 -5.57 -25.65 -5.27
CA ARG A 419 -5.29 -24.82 -4.08
C ARG A 419 -6.11 -25.25 -2.87
N LEU A 420 -7.40 -25.58 -3.06
CA LEU A 420 -8.26 -26.08 -1.98
C LEU A 420 -7.78 -27.45 -1.48
N GLU A 421 -7.39 -28.34 -2.37
CA GLU A 421 -6.85 -29.66 -1.99
C GLU A 421 -5.47 -29.51 -1.31
N LEU A 422 -4.64 -28.56 -1.75
CA LEU A 422 -3.39 -28.23 -1.07
C LEU A 422 -3.68 -27.77 0.37
N PHE A 423 -4.60 -26.82 0.55
CA PHE A 423 -5.00 -26.35 1.89
C PHE A 423 -5.51 -27.49 2.77
N ARG A 424 -6.39 -28.36 2.25
CA ARG A 424 -6.86 -29.55 2.98
C ARG A 424 -5.70 -30.45 3.45
N ARG A 425 -4.71 -30.68 2.57
CA ARG A 425 -3.52 -31.49 2.90
C ARG A 425 -2.61 -30.77 3.90
N GLN A 426 -2.49 -29.47 3.82
CA GLN A 426 -1.74 -28.66 4.79
C GLN A 426 -2.35 -28.78 6.19
N LEU A 427 -3.67 -28.71 6.32
CA LEU A 427 -4.33 -28.97 7.60
C LEU A 427 -4.16 -30.43 8.06
N GLY A 428 -4.05 -31.37 7.10
CA GLY A 428 -3.89 -32.81 7.37
C GLY A 428 -2.55 -33.21 7.99
N VAL A 429 -1.58 -32.30 8.11
CA VAL A 429 -0.28 -32.65 8.72
C VAL A 429 -0.27 -32.56 10.26
N ALA A 430 -1.28 -31.93 10.85
CA ALA A 430 -1.43 -31.79 12.29
C ALA A 430 -2.11 -33.01 12.89
N THR A 431 -1.53 -33.58 13.97
CA THR A 431 -2.05 -34.79 14.62
C THR A 431 -2.80 -34.51 15.90
N ASP A 432 -2.48 -33.43 16.63
CA ASP A 432 -3.06 -33.12 17.94
C ASP A 432 -3.94 -31.87 17.92
N GLY A 433 -3.50 -30.81 17.23
CA GLY A 433 -4.25 -29.56 17.23
C GLY A 433 -3.82 -28.57 16.17
N ILE A 434 -4.73 -27.61 15.87
CA ILE A 434 -4.49 -26.46 15.01
C ILE A 434 -4.90 -25.18 15.74
N THR A 435 -4.05 -24.15 15.63
CA THR A 435 -4.37 -22.79 15.99
C THR A 435 -4.36 -21.94 14.72
N LEU A 436 -5.49 -21.36 14.34
CA LEU A 436 -5.55 -20.37 13.25
C LEU A 436 -5.54 -18.96 13.81
N THR A 437 -4.90 -18.02 13.11
CA THR A 437 -4.90 -16.61 13.46
C THR A 437 -5.44 -15.76 12.31
N ALA A 438 -6.25 -14.76 12.63
CA ALA A 438 -6.92 -13.90 11.68
C ALA A 438 -6.74 -12.43 12.06
N SER A 439 -6.09 -11.66 11.18
CA SER A 439 -5.93 -10.21 11.37
C SER A 439 -7.22 -9.46 11.08
N ALA A 440 -7.59 -8.51 11.95
CA ALA A 440 -8.69 -7.59 11.68
C ALA A 440 -8.35 -6.58 10.56
N ARG A 441 -7.06 -6.23 10.43
CA ARG A 441 -6.58 -5.23 9.46
C ARG A 441 -5.23 -5.66 8.85
N ASP A 442 -4.95 -5.16 7.65
CA ASP A 442 -3.60 -5.23 7.07
C ASP A 442 -2.68 -4.16 7.68
N LEU A 443 -1.41 -4.14 7.24
CA LEU A 443 -0.43 -3.14 7.73
C LEU A 443 -0.74 -1.70 7.29
N GLU A 444 -1.64 -1.51 6.33
CA GLU A 444 -2.12 -0.21 5.85
C GLU A 444 -3.38 0.24 6.62
N GLY A 445 -3.88 -0.59 7.54
CA GLY A 445 -5.08 -0.31 8.34
C GLY A 445 -6.40 -0.69 7.66
N LYS A 446 -6.38 -1.28 6.47
CA LYS A 446 -7.56 -1.74 5.76
C LYS A 446 -8.15 -2.96 6.44
N GLN A 447 -9.45 -2.96 6.65
CA GLN A 447 -10.20 -4.07 7.23
C GLN A 447 -10.11 -5.33 6.37
N LEU A 448 -9.85 -6.47 7.00
CA LEU A 448 -9.77 -7.78 6.36
C LEU A 448 -11.00 -8.61 6.73
N ALA A 449 -11.48 -9.38 5.76
CA ALA A 449 -12.54 -10.37 5.98
C ALA A 449 -11.96 -11.78 6.15
N PRO A 450 -12.65 -12.71 6.83
CA PRO A 450 -12.25 -14.11 6.92
C PRO A 450 -12.00 -14.73 5.54
N THR A 451 -10.99 -15.59 5.43
CA THR A 451 -10.66 -16.28 4.19
C THR A 451 -11.70 -17.33 3.81
N THR A 452 -11.71 -17.72 2.54
CA THR A 452 -12.54 -18.87 2.07
C THR A 452 -12.22 -20.16 2.83
N GLY A 453 -10.95 -20.38 3.19
CA GLY A 453 -10.53 -21.55 3.97
C GLY A 453 -11.17 -21.57 5.35
N LEU A 454 -11.18 -20.42 6.04
CA LEU A 454 -11.85 -20.30 7.34
C LEU A 454 -13.38 -20.47 7.20
N SER A 455 -13.99 -19.95 6.13
CA SER A 455 -15.41 -20.19 5.84
C SER A 455 -15.74 -21.65 5.59
N LEU A 456 -14.83 -22.41 4.95
CA LEU A 456 -14.99 -23.87 4.77
C LEU A 456 -14.88 -24.63 6.10
N ILE A 457 -13.97 -24.21 6.98
CA ILE A 457 -13.84 -24.76 8.34
C ILE A 457 -15.13 -24.47 9.12
N ALA A 458 -15.63 -23.23 9.10
CA ALA A 458 -16.87 -22.83 9.76
C ALA A 458 -18.06 -23.70 9.29
N ARG A 459 -18.19 -23.89 7.98
CA ARG A 459 -19.21 -24.76 7.42
C ARG A 459 -19.09 -26.20 7.92
N ALA A 460 -17.89 -26.76 7.96
CA ALA A 460 -17.66 -28.13 8.44
C ALA A 460 -18.05 -28.27 9.93
N LEU A 461 -17.83 -27.23 10.71
CA LEU A 461 -18.18 -27.19 12.15
C LEU A 461 -19.65 -26.76 12.41
N GLY A 462 -20.40 -26.38 11.36
CA GLY A 462 -21.78 -25.96 11.48
C GLY A 462 -21.97 -24.56 12.08
N ALA A 463 -20.93 -23.73 12.07
CA ALA A 463 -21.05 -22.33 12.41
C ALA A 463 -21.77 -21.56 11.29
N ASN A 464 -22.54 -20.54 11.66
CA ASN A 464 -23.32 -19.75 10.72
C ASN A 464 -22.45 -18.96 9.75
N ASP A 465 -21.33 -18.44 10.26
CA ASP A 465 -20.30 -17.74 9.49
C ASP A 465 -18.90 -17.98 10.08
N ALA A 466 -17.88 -17.50 9.38
CA ALA A 466 -16.50 -17.69 9.80
C ALA A 466 -16.13 -16.80 11.00
N GLU A 467 -16.79 -15.66 11.16
CA GLU A 467 -16.53 -14.71 12.24
C GLU A 467 -16.94 -15.30 13.59
N ALA A 468 -17.98 -16.14 13.60
CA ALA A 468 -18.43 -16.84 14.82
C ALA A 468 -17.39 -17.80 15.41
N LEU A 469 -16.37 -18.19 14.64
CA LEU A 469 -15.27 -19.02 15.15
C LEU A 469 -14.13 -18.20 15.75
N ILE A 470 -14.05 -16.90 15.46
CA ILE A 470 -12.93 -16.06 15.84
C ILE A 470 -13.11 -15.59 17.28
N ALA A 471 -12.29 -16.13 18.18
CA ALA A 471 -12.21 -15.65 19.57
C ALA A 471 -11.22 -14.48 19.65
N ASP A 472 -11.51 -13.51 20.53
CA ASP A 472 -10.55 -12.46 20.83
C ASP A 472 -9.37 -13.03 21.60
N ALA A 473 -8.16 -12.84 21.07
CA ALA A 473 -6.95 -13.40 21.69
C ALA A 473 -6.65 -12.77 23.05
N VAL A 474 -6.93 -11.50 23.26
CA VAL A 474 -6.70 -10.80 24.53
C VAL A 474 -7.69 -11.29 25.59
N ASP A 475 -8.99 -11.38 25.24
CA ASP A 475 -10.02 -11.86 26.17
C ASP A 475 -9.77 -13.32 26.56
N HIS A 476 -9.32 -14.14 25.60
CA HIS A 476 -8.95 -15.52 25.87
C HIS A 476 -7.74 -15.61 26.81
N ALA A 477 -6.72 -14.78 26.60
CA ALA A 477 -5.55 -14.71 27.47
C ALA A 477 -5.91 -14.32 28.91
N GLN A 478 -6.75 -13.31 29.07
CA GLN A 478 -7.21 -12.83 30.38
C GLN A 478 -8.05 -13.89 31.10
N SER A 479 -8.96 -14.56 30.41
CA SER A 479 -9.78 -15.64 30.99
C SER A 479 -8.94 -16.85 31.36
N SER A 480 -7.90 -17.17 30.60
CA SER A 480 -6.99 -18.29 30.89
C SER A 480 -6.10 -18.03 32.08
N GLN A 481 -5.68 -16.79 32.33
CA GLN A 481 -4.94 -16.43 33.57
C GLN A 481 -5.78 -16.62 34.81
N THR A 482 -7.06 -16.31 34.77
CA THR A 482 -8.01 -16.51 35.90
C THR A 482 -8.28 -17.99 36.21
N HIS A 483 -8.13 -18.87 35.23
CA HIS A 483 -8.39 -20.30 35.38
C HIS A 483 -7.12 -21.18 35.47
N GLY A 484 -5.95 -20.59 35.58
CA GLY A 484 -4.67 -21.33 35.69
C GLY A 484 -4.20 -22.04 34.43
N GLY A 485 -4.82 -21.75 33.28
CA GLY A 485 -4.46 -22.30 31.96
C GLY A 485 -3.64 -21.32 31.14
N ALA A 486 -2.32 -21.51 31.16
CA ALA A 486 -1.37 -20.62 30.51
C ALA A 486 -1.29 -20.81 29.00
N ILE A 487 -2.10 -20.15 28.23
CA ILE A 487 -1.84 -20.00 26.79
C ILE A 487 -0.89 -18.83 26.52
N THR A 488 -0.89 -17.83 27.38
CA THR A 488 -0.17 -16.57 27.24
C THR A 488 0.55 -16.15 28.53
N SER A 489 0.68 -17.03 29.53
CA SER A 489 1.30 -16.68 30.83
C SER A 489 2.77 -16.29 30.76
N ASP A 490 3.31 -16.28 29.56
CA ASP A 490 4.58 -15.68 29.27
C ASP A 490 4.46 -14.49 28.36
N ALA A 491 4.06 -13.63 29.01
CA ALA A 491 4.45 -12.25 29.19
C ALA A 491 4.85 -11.42 27.93
N HIS A 492 5.60 -11.95 26.98
CA HIS A 492 6.09 -11.13 25.89
C HIS A 492 5.00 -10.66 24.94
N TRP A 493 3.92 -11.44 24.79
CA TRP A 493 2.79 -10.98 23.98
C TRP A 493 1.83 -10.12 24.81
N ASP A 494 1.50 -10.51 26.05
CA ASP A 494 0.57 -9.79 26.91
C ASP A 494 1.05 -8.39 27.32
N GLU A 495 2.34 -8.24 27.61
CA GLU A 495 2.92 -6.96 28.02
C GLU A 495 2.99 -5.95 26.87
N GLU A 496 3.21 -6.43 25.64
CA GLU A 496 3.38 -5.57 24.49
C GLU A 496 2.09 -5.33 23.71
N ASN A 497 1.07 -6.18 23.88
CA ASN A 497 -0.15 -6.16 23.06
C ASN A 497 -1.43 -5.93 23.88
N THR A 498 -1.31 -5.41 25.09
CA THR A 498 -2.48 -4.98 25.85
C THR A 498 -3.25 -3.92 25.06
N ARG A 499 -4.50 -4.20 24.77
CA ARG A 499 -5.38 -3.20 24.17
C ARG A 499 -5.54 -2.03 25.14
N PRO A 500 -5.49 -0.78 24.64
CA PRO A 500 -5.82 0.34 25.48
C PRO A 500 -7.25 0.15 26.03
N VAL A 501 -7.39 0.21 27.33
CA VAL A 501 -8.72 0.20 27.97
C VAL A 501 -9.43 1.47 27.51
N LEU A 502 -10.54 1.32 26.80
CA LEU A 502 -11.36 2.46 26.45
C LEU A 502 -11.87 3.10 27.73
N PRO A 503 -11.85 4.43 27.84
CA PRO A 503 -12.34 5.11 29.03
C PRO A 503 -13.83 4.85 29.21
N GLU A 504 -14.24 4.62 30.45
CA GLU A 504 -15.65 4.64 30.80
C GLU A 504 -16.19 6.05 30.60
N GLY A 505 -17.13 6.22 29.68
CA GLY A 505 -17.76 7.50 29.34
C GLY A 505 -17.27 8.13 28.03
N SER A 506 -17.90 9.23 27.67
CA SER A 506 -17.71 9.94 26.40
C SER A 506 -16.58 10.98 26.44
N GLU A 507 -15.87 11.13 27.53
CA GLU A 507 -14.83 12.12 27.75
C GLU A 507 -13.59 11.52 28.42
N ILE A 508 -12.40 11.90 27.91
CA ILE A 508 -11.10 11.56 28.52
C ILE A 508 -10.59 12.79 29.29
N GLY A 509 -10.04 12.57 30.50
CA GLY A 509 -9.29 13.59 31.22
C GLY A 509 -7.90 13.79 30.62
N ILE A 510 -7.54 15.04 30.31
CA ILE A 510 -6.22 15.43 29.83
C ILE A 510 -5.49 16.19 30.90
N PRO A 511 -4.30 15.77 31.34
CA PRO A 511 -3.50 16.55 32.28
C PRO A 511 -2.86 17.75 31.57
N GLY A 512 -2.97 18.94 32.18
CA GLY A 512 -2.38 20.16 31.65
C GLY A 512 -3.23 20.92 30.63
N ASP A 513 -2.63 21.89 29.96
CA ASP A 513 -3.29 22.70 28.92
C ASP A 513 -3.04 22.11 27.53
N PRO A 514 -4.05 21.50 26.89
CA PRO A 514 -3.88 20.92 25.57
C PRO A 514 -3.54 21.93 24.47
N PHE A 515 -3.87 23.22 24.66
CA PHE A 515 -3.53 24.27 23.71
C PHE A 515 -2.06 24.73 23.79
N ALA A 516 -1.36 24.36 24.88
CA ALA A 516 0.07 24.64 25.05
C ALA A 516 0.98 23.53 24.47
N LEU A 517 0.44 22.44 23.93
CA LEU A 517 1.21 21.30 23.40
C LEU A 517 1.91 21.64 22.09
N GLY A 518 1.22 22.31 21.17
CA GLY A 518 1.81 22.76 19.92
C GLY A 518 2.76 23.91 20.13
N LYS A 519 4.08 23.69 19.96
CA LYS A 519 5.10 24.74 20.09
C LYS A 519 5.79 25.00 18.76
N ALA A 520 6.07 26.29 18.51
CA ALA A 520 6.93 26.71 17.42
C ALA A 520 8.41 26.50 17.80
N ALA A 521 9.31 26.64 16.84
CA ALA A 521 10.75 26.46 17.07
C ALA A 521 11.35 27.42 18.14
N ASP A 522 10.75 28.58 18.38
CA ASP A 522 11.12 29.53 19.42
C ASP A 522 10.50 29.23 20.80
N GLY A 523 9.72 28.12 20.91
CA GLY A 523 9.04 27.72 22.13
C GLY A 523 7.70 28.44 22.38
N ALA A 524 7.26 29.34 21.52
CA ALA A 524 5.95 29.96 21.61
C ALA A 524 4.83 29.00 21.23
N THR A 525 3.62 29.24 21.76
CA THR A 525 2.45 28.45 21.36
C THR A 525 2.15 28.64 19.87
N LYS A 526 2.02 27.58 19.11
CA LYS A 526 1.65 27.65 17.69
C LYS A 526 0.25 28.24 17.51
N PRO A 527 0.07 29.24 16.64
CA PRO A 527 -1.25 29.67 16.25
C PRO A 527 -2.03 28.52 15.58
N GLN A 528 -3.33 28.43 15.83
CA GLN A 528 -4.19 27.46 15.19
C GLN A 528 -4.53 27.89 13.75
N SER A 529 -4.47 26.96 12.80
CA SER A 529 -4.93 27.24 11.45
C SER A 529 -6.40 26.90 11.25
N PRO A 530 -7.09 27.47 10.25
CA PRO A 530 -8.46 27.07 9.91
C PRO A 530 -8.61 25.55 9.70
N SER A 531 -7.65 24.91 9.05
CA SER A 531 -7.66 23.45 8.85
C SER A 531 -7.56 22.66 10.15
N ARG A 532 -6.74 23.13 11.11
CA ARG A 532 -6.63 22.51 12.45
C ARG A 532 -7.94 22.62 13.22
N LEU A 533 -8.59 23.77 13.16
CA LEU A 533 -9.90 23.97 13.79
C LEU A 533 -11.01 23.18 13.06
N GLU A 534 -10.91 22.95 11.76
CA GLU A 534 -11.80 22.01 11.04
C GLU A 534 -11.57 20.54 11.46
N THR A 535 -10.32 20.15 11.75
CA THR A 535 -10.04 18.83 12.34
C THR A 535 -10.69 18.72 13.72
N MET A 536 -10.57 19.76 14.57
CA MET A 536 -11.23 19.83 15.88
C MET A 536 -12.75 19.78 15.75
N LEU A 537 -13.33 20.40 14.72
CA LEU A 537 -14.76 20.38 14.45
C LEU A 537 -15.27 18.93 14.32
N VAL A 538 -14.52 18.08 13.63
CA VAL A 538 -14.88 16.68 13.39
C VAL A 538 -14.47 15.79 14.56
N SER A 539 -13.24 15.94 15.05
CA SER A 539 -12.68 15.12 16.14
C SER A 539 -11.69 15.90 16.99
N PRO A 540 -12.02 16.21 18.25
CA PRO A 540 -11.06 16.78 19.19
C PRO A 540 -9.85 15.89 19.43
N LEU A 541 -10.03 14.55 19.36
CA LEU A 541 -8.93 13.58 19.50
C LEU A 541 -7.97 13.68 18.32
N ALA A 542 -8.48 13.72 17.07
CA ALA A 542 -7.63 13.91 15.89
C ALA A 542 -6.85 15.22 15.95
N TRP A 543 -7.49 16.30 16.41
CA TRP A 543 -6.83 17.58 16.64
C TRP A 543 -5.70 17.46 17.66
N LEU A 544 -5.94 16.81 18.81
CA LEU A 544 -4.94 16.62 19.85
C LEU A 544 -3.75 15.78 19.35
N LEU A 545 -4.01 14.67 18.65
CA LEU A 545 -2.97 13.84 18.06
C LEU A 545 -2.07 14.63 17.11
N GLY A 546 -2.65 15.53 16.33
CA GLY A 546 -1.87 16.42 15.49
C GLY A 546 -1.05 17.46 16.26
N GLU A 547 -1.53 17.98 17.42
CA GLU A 547 -0.75 18.90 18.25
C GLU A 547 0.50 18.24 18.85
N ILE A 548 0.44 16.95 19.14
CA ILE A 548 1.59 16.18 19.64
C ILE A 548 2.43 15.52 18.53
N GLY A 549 2.07 15.76 17.27
CA GLY A 549 2.78 15.19 16.10
C GLY A 549 2.51 13.70 15.85
N ALA A 550 1.49 13.13 16.47
CA ALA A 550 1.03 11.76 16.23
C ALA A 550 0.06 11.69 15.02
N GLU A 551 0.46 12.27 13.91
CA GLU A 551 -0.27 12.20 12.65
C GLU A 551 0.20 11.00 11.83
N ASP A 552 -0.75 10.34 11.15
CA ASP A 552 -0.41 9.36 10.14
C ASP A 552 0.27 10.06 8.96
N ARG A 553 1.54 9.77 8.74
CA ARG A 553 2.32 10.28 7.61
C ARG A 553 2.49 9.17 6.59
N THR A 554 1.61 9.15 5.62
CA THR A 554 1.72 8.23 4.50
C THR A 554 2.91 8.63 3.62
N TRP A 555 3.88 7.76 3.52
CA TRP A 555 5.06 7.91 2.65
C TRP A 555 4.81 7.26 1.29
N ALA A 556 3.78 7.74 0.58
CA ALA A 556 3.56 7.35 -0.81
C ALA A 556 4.05 8.48 -1.73
N PRO A 557 5.28 8.40 -2.27
CA PRO A 557 5.89 9.49 -3.04
C PRO A 557 5.17 9.76 -4.36
N GLU A 558 4.43 8.80 -4.88
CA GLU A 558 3.70 8.88 -6.15
C GLU A 558 2.19 8.71 -5.93
N LEU A 559 1.65 9.36 -4.91
CA LEU A 559 0.22 9.32 -4.62
C LEU A 559 -0.48 10.54 -5.20
N LEU A 560 -1.44 10.29 -6.10
CA LEU A 560 -2.34 11.32 -6.63
C LEU A 560 -3.56 11.47 -5.71
N ASP A 561 -3.30 11.90 -4.49
CA ASP A 561 -4.32 12.14 -3.48
C ASP A 561 -5.02 13.50 -3.65
N VAL A 562 -6.02 13.75 -2.82
CA VAL A 562 -6.81 14.99 -2.83
C VAL A 562 -5.92 16.23 -2.55
N LEU A 563 -4.89 16.07 -1.71
CA LEU A 563 -3.96 17.16 -1.37
C LEU A 563 -3.04 17.49 -2.52
N THR A 564 -2.45 16.50 -3.19
CA THR A 564 -1.59 16.69 -4.36
C THR A 564 -2.38 17.31 -5.52
N LEU A 565 -3.58 16.81 -5.78
CA LEU A 565 -4.49 17.38 -6.80
C LEU A 565 -4.84 18.84 -6.48
N GLY A 566 -5.14 19.15 -5.22
CA GLY A 566 -5.39 20.52 -4.76
C GLY A 566 -4.19 21.44 -5.00
N LYS A 567 -3.00 21.03 -4.58
CA LYS A 567 -1.76 21.80 -4.76
C LYS A 567 -1.46 22.09 -6.23
N LEU A 568 -1.64 21.13 -7.13
CA LEU A 568 -1.43 21.32 -8.57
C LEU A 568 -2.36 22.38 -9.14
N VAL A 569 -3.64 22.33 -8.79
CA VAL A 569 -4.64 23.30 -9.26
C VAL A 569 -4.32 24.70 -8.69
N HIS A 570 -4.03 24.82 -7.41
CA HIS A 570 -3.70 26.09 -6.76
C HIS A 570 -2.45 26.71 -7.40
N SER A 571 -1.34 25.98 -7.50
CA SER A 571 -0.09 26.50 -8.08
C SER A 571 -0.27 26.91 -9.55
N THR A 572 -1.11 26.22 -10.30
CA THR A 572 -1.43 26.60 -11.68
C THR A 572 -2.22 27.90 -11.72
N LEU A 573 -3.24 28.06 -10.87
CA LEU A 573 -4.05 29.28 -10.79
C LEU A 573 -3.22 30.49 -10.33
N GLU A 574 -2.35 30.34 -9.34
CA GLU A 574 -1.44 31.37 -8.87
C GLU A 574 -0.49 31.85 -9.97
N THR A 575 0.03 30.92 -10.77
CA THR A 575 0.92 31.26 -11.89
C THR A 575 0.18 32.01 -13.00
N LEU A 576 -1.08 31.64 -13.26
CA LEU A 576 -1.89 32.29 -14.28
C LEU A 576 -2.45 33.64 -13.84
N PHE A 577 -2.77 33.80 -12.56
CA PHE A 577 -3.40 34.99 -12.01
C PHE A 577 -2.57 35.57 -10.85
N PRO A 578 -1.37 36.09 -11.13
CA PRO A 578 -0.51 36.67 -10.10
C PRO A 578 -1.08 37.97 -9.52
N GLU A 579 -0.46 38.49 -8.47
CA GLU A 579 -0.81 39.79 -7.87
C GLU A 579 -0.87 40.87 -8.94
N GLY A 580 -1.93 41.68 -8.91
CA GLY A 580 -2.19 42.74 -9.86
C GLY A 580 -2.96 42.30 -11.11
N ALA A 581 -3.17 41.03 -11.32
CA ALA A 581 -3.95 40.55 -12.47
C ALA A 581 -5.42 40.97 -12.36
N SER A 582 -6.00 41.41 -13.47
CA SER A 582 -7.40 41.86 -13.57
C SER A 582 -8.27 40.96 -14.46
N GLY A 583 -7.93 39.68 -14.59
CA GLY A 583 -8.55 38.72 -15.46
C GLY A 583 -7.85 38.64 -16.83
N LEU A 584 -7.68 37.43 -17.30
CA LEU A 584 -7.16 37.11 -18.61
C LEU A 584 -8.32 36.62 -19.49
N ASP A 585 -8.30 37.00 -20.76
CA ASP A 585 -9.25 36.44 -21.71
C ASP A 585 -8.96 34.95 -22.00
N GLU A 586 -9.91 34.27 -22.59
CA GLU A 586 -9.81 32.84 -22.88
C GLU A 586 -8.57 32.50 -23.70
N THR A 587 -8.21 33.33 -24.71
CA THR A 587 -7.06 33.08 -25.57
C THR A 587 -5.75 33.20 -24.79
N ALA A 588 -5.60 34.22 -23.97
CA ALA A 588 -4.42 34.43 -23.14
C ALA A 588 -4.24 33.26 -22.14
N ILE A 589 -5.34 32.79 -21.51
CA ILE A 589 -5.31 31.65 -20.59
C ILE A 589 -4.85 30.38 -21.32
N ARG A 590 -5.44 30.07 -22.49
CA ARG A 590 -5.05 28.88 -23.27
C ARG A 590 -3.59 28.87 -23.70
N VAL A 591 -3.03 30.03 -23.98
CA VAL A 591 -1.61 30.17 -24.34
C VAL A 591 -0.69 29.99 -23.14
N ALA A 592 -1.04 30.58 -21.99
CA ALA A 592 -0.19 30.55 -20.80
C ALA A 592 -0.32 29.24 -20.00
N PHE A 593 -1.45 28.54 -20.07
CA PHE A 593 -1.80 27.38 -19.27
C PHE A 593 -0.78 26.24 -19.35
N PRO A 594 -0.30 25.79 -20.53
CA PRO A 594 0.62 24.65 -20.60
C PRO A 594 1.89 24.87 -19.76
N ALA A 595 2.48 26.05 -19.84
CA ALA A 595 3.70 26.38 -19.09
C ALA A 595 3.43 26.48 -17.57
N ALA A 596 2.30 27.08 -17.17
CA ALA A 596 1.90 27.16 -15.77
C ALA A 596 1.64 25.77 -15.16
N PHE A 597 0.94 24.91 -15.88
CA PHE A 597 0.61 23.55 -15.45
C PHE A 597 1.86 22.66 -15.35
N GLU A 598 2.75 22.71 -16.34
CA GLU A 598 4.04 21.98 -16.29
C GLU A 598 4.92 22.46 -15.12
N THR A 599 4.92 23.74 -14.83
CA THR A 599 5.61 24.30 -13.66
C THR A 599 5.05 23.72 -12.37
N ALA A 600 3.72 23.69 -12.24
CA ALA A 600 3.04 23.13 -11.07
C ALA A 600 3.36 21.64 -10.89
N ILE A 601 3.32 20.85 -11.98
CA ILE A 601 3.71 19.42 -11.95
C ILE A 601 5.15 19.27 -11.48
N THR A 602 6.09 19.99 -12.08
CA THR A 602 7.51 19.88 -11.74
C THR A 602 7.78 20.20 -10.26
N GLN A 603 7.04 21.13 -9.68
CA GLN A 603 7.19 21.53 -8.29
C GLN A 603 6.52 20.58 -7.29
N SER A 604 5.34 20.05 -7.61
CA SER A 604 4.48 19.35 -6.64
C SER A 604 4.35 17.85 -6.88
N ALA A 605 4.38 17.41 -8.14
CA ALA A 605 4.19 16.00 -8.50
C ALA A 605 4.98 15.63 -9.76
N PRO A 606 6.31 15.72 -9.73
CA PRO A 606 7.16 15.50 -10.90
C PRO A 606 6.99 14.12 -11.54
N TRP A 607 6.60 13.11 -10.78
CA TRP A 607 6.32 11.76 -11.24
C TRP A 607 5.14 11.66 -12.22
N LEU A 608 4.22 12.66 -12.25
CA LEU A 608 3.12 12.71 -13.23
C LEU A 608 3.59 12.87 -14.69
N VAL A 609 4.85 13.21 -14.91
CA VAL A 609 5.43 13.28 -16.28
C VAL A 609 5.65 11.87 -16.86
N GLY A 610 5.72 10.84 -16.01
CA GLY A 610 5.93 9.45 -16.43
C GLY A 610 4.80 8.91 -17.33
N ASP A 611 5.17 7.95 -18.19
CA ASP A 611 4.25 7.34 -19.17
C ASP A 611 3.03 6.66 -18.53
N ASN A 612 3.17 6.14 -17.32
CA ASN A 612 2.09 5.50 -16.56
C ASN A 612 1.00 6.49 -16.12
N TRP A 613 1.26 7.80 -16.16
CA TRP A 613 0.37 8.85 -15.65
C TRP A 613 -0.23 9.75 -16.76
N VAL A 614 -0.10 9.36 -18.01
CA VAL A 614 -0.56 10.17 -19.16
C VAL A 614 -2.06 10.45 -19.09
N SER A 615 -2.87 9.46 -18.73
CA SER A 615 -4.33 9.59 -18.63
C SER A 615 -4.74 10.55 -17.53
N GLU A 616 -4.17 10.39 -16.34
CA GLU A 616 -4.44 11.21 -15.15
C GLU A 616 -3.98 12.65 -15.40
N ARG A 617 -2.77 12.83 -15.92
CA ARG A 617 -2.23 14.15 -16.29
C ARG A 617 -3.11 14.85 -17.31
N THR A 618 -3.55 14.15 -18.36
CA THR A 618 -4.41 14.72 -19.40
C THR A 618 -5.77 15.15 -18.84
N ASN A 619 -6.38 14.31 -18.00
CA ASN A 619 -7.64 14.62 -17.35
C ASN A 619 -7.51 15.81 -16.39
N LEU A 620 -6.45 15.83 -15.57
CA LEU A 620 -6.19 16.91 -14.64
C LEU A 620 -5.90 18.24 -15.38
N ALA A 621 -5.15 18.20 -16.48
CA ALA A 621 -4.91 19.37 -17.31
C ALA A 621 -6.22 19.94 -17.85
N ARG A 622 -7.11 19.09 -18.37
CA ARG A 622 -8.41 19.52 -18.88
C ARG A 622 -9.26 20.14 -17.78
N GLU A 623 -9.40 19.48 -16.62
CA GLU A 623 -10.16 20.00 -15.46
C GLU A 623 -9.61 21.35 -14.98
N THR A 624 -8.28 21.46 -14.85
CA THR A 624 -7.62 22.68 -14.38
C THR A 624 -7.75 23.83 -15.37
N LEU A 625 -7.67 23.54 -16.66
CA LEU A 625 -7.88 24.54 -17.71
C LEU A 625 -9.32 25.09 -17.66
N GLU A 626 -10.32 24.22 -17.56
CA GLU A 626 -11.72 24.65 -17.44
C GLU A 626 -11.94 25.51 -16.18
N ALA A 627 -11.33 25.14 -15.05
CA ALA A 627 -11.36 25.96 -13.84
C ALA A 627 -10.71 27.34 -14.05
N ALA A 628 -9.56 27.41 -14.73
CA ALA A 628 -8.87 28.65 -15.02
C ALA A 628 -9.69 29.57 -15.98
N LEU A 629 -10.32 28.99 -16.99
CA LEU A 629 -11.18 29.73 -17.91
C LEU A 629 -12.41 30.33 -17.20
N ASN A 630 -13.04 29.56 -16.32
CA ASN A 630 -14.18 30.04 -15.56
C ASN A 630 -13.76 31.11 -14.54
N TRP A 631 -12.58 30.94 -13.92
CA TRP A 631 -12.01 31.93 -13.01
C TRP A 631 -11.68 33.25 -13.73
N GLY A 632 -11.02 33.21 -14.87
CA GLY A 632 -10.72 34.40 -15.66
C GLY A 632 -11.97 35.16 -16.09
N ARG A 633 -13.03 34.42 -16.51
CA ARG A 633 -14.34 35.01 -16.82
C ARG A 633 -14.98 35.67 -15.60
N PHE A 634 -14.93 35.02 -14.45
CA PHE A 634 -15.44 35.59 -13.18
C PHE A 634 -14.76 36.92 -12.82
N LEU A 635 -13.42 36.99 -12.97
CA LEU A 635 -12.67 38.22 -12.71
C LEU A 635 -13.07 39.35 -13.66
N ILE A 636 -13.20 39.05 -14.96
CA ILE A 636 -13.63 40.02 -15.98
C ILE A 636 -15.06 40.52 -15.72
N ASP A 637 -16.01 39.60 -15.51
CA ASP A 637 -17.43 39.91 -15.37
C ASP A 637 -17.75 40.78 -14.12
N ASN A 638 -16.90 40.71 -13.10
CA ASN A 638 -17.05 41.47 -11.86
C ASN A 638 -16.05 42.62 -11.72
N GLY A 639 -15.21 42.90 -12.74
CA GLY A 639 -14.19 43.92 -12.68
C GLY A 639 -13.22 43.69 -11.51
N ALA A 640 -13.02 42.43 -11.14
CA ALA A 640 -12.21 42.09 -9.97
C ALA A 640 -10.72 42.05 -10.30
N ARG A 641 -9.90 42.49 -9.35
CA ARG A 641 -8.45 42.47 -9.48
C ARG A 641 -7.84 41.62 -8.34
N VAL A 642 -6.87 40.79 -8.67
CA VAL A 642 -6.10 40.01 -7.70
C VAL A 642 -5.22 40.98 -6.89
N ARG A 643 -5.50 41.13 -5.62
CA ARG A 643 -4.75 42.04 -4.74
C ARG A 643 -3.58 41.32 -4.10
N ARG A 644 -3.79 40.09 -3.64
CA ARG A 644 -2.79 39.21 -3.05
C ARG A 644 -3.09 37.75 -3.37
N VAL A 645 -2.04 36.93 -3.41
CA VAL A 645 -2.10 35.48 -3.49
C VAL A 645 -1.35 34.90 -2.31
N GLU A 646 -1.76 33.73 -1.81
CA GLU A 646 -1.10 33.00 -0.71
C GLU A 646 -0.77 33.88 0.51
N THR A 647 -1.68 34.77 0.85
CA THR A 647 -1.45 35.79 1.88
C THR A 647 -1.65 35.28 3.29
N LEU A 648 -0.65 35.47 4.14
CA LEU A 648 -0.76 35.11 5.56
C LEU A 648 -1.67 36.12 6.28
N LEU A 649 -2.78 35.63 6.80
CA LEU A 649 -3.70 36.35 7.66
C LEU A 649 -3.52 35.89 9.10
N SER A 650 -3.69 36.78 10.05
CA SER A 650 -3.59 36.47 11.48
C SER A 650 -4.74 37.12 12.26
N GLY A 651 -5.09 36.53 13.39
CA GLY A 651 -6.18 37.04 14.22
C GLY A 651 -6.33 36.26 15.52
N ALA A 652 -7.50 36.37 16.13
CA ALA A 652 -7.85 35.64 17.33
C ALA A 652 -9.20 34.95 17.18
N TYR A 653 -9.31 33.73 17.75
CA TYR A 653 -10.53 32.97 17.84
C TYR A 653 -10.69 32.45 19.27
N HIS A 654 -11.65 32.99 20.00
CA HIS A 654 -11.73 32.85 21.46
C HIS A 654 -10.43 33.35 22.13
N HIS A 655 -9.76 32.49 22.91
CA HIS A 655 -8.46 32.79 23.51
C HIS A 655 -7.26 32.29 22.68
N LEU A 656 -7.53 31.71 21.53
CA LEU A 656 -6.49 31.14 20.66
C LEU A 656 -6.02 32.17 19.63
N SER A 657 -4.72 32.26 19.43
CA SER A 657 -4.16 32.92 18.26
C SER A 657 -4.43 32.04 17.02
N ILE A 658 -4.92 32.65 15.96
CA ILE A 658 -5.13 31.95 14.67
C ILE A 658 -4.31 32.59 13.57
N ASN A 659 -3.83 31.78 12.67
CA ASN A 659 -3.28 32.21 11.41
C ASN A 659 -3.75 31.33 10.29
N GLY A 660 -3.84 31.86 9.09
CA GLY A 660 -4.23 31.12 7.90
C GLY A 660 -3.67 31.78 6.66
N ARG A 661 -3.46 31.01 5.64
CA ARG A 661 -3.03 31.51 4.34
C ARG A 661 -4.24 31.48 3.41
N ALA A 662 -4.67 32.68 3.00
CA ALA A 662 -5.76 32.81 2.03
C ALA A 662 -5.21 32.64 0.62
N ASP A 663 -5.83 31.78 -0.18
CA ASP A 663 -5.35 31.46 -1.53
C ASP A 663 -5.36 32.71 -2.41
N CYS A 664 -6.45 33.49 -2.37
CA CYS A 664 -6.59 34.68 -3.18
C CYS A 664 -7.41 35.78 -2.46
N LEU A 665 -6.92 37.00 -2.47
CA LEU A 665 -7.67 38.20 -2.09
C LEU A 665 -7.92 39.04 -3.35
N LEU A 666 -9.20 39.35 -3.59
CA LEU A 666 -9.63 40.17 -4.72
C LEU A 666 -10.09 41.53 -4.19
N GLU A 667 -9.82 42.57 -4.97
CA GLU A 667 -10.48 43.84 -4.90
C GLU A 667 -11.58 43.91 -5.96
N LEU A 668 -12.83 44.08 -5.54
CA LEU A 668 -13.98 44.16 -6.43
C LEU A 668 -14.18 45.61 -6.94
N ALA A 669 -14.93 45.74 -8.03
CA ALA A 669 -15.20 47.07 -8.64
C ALA A 669 -15.91 48.06 -7.72
N ASP A 670 -16.56 47.62 -6.64
CA ASP A 670 -17.24 48.39 -5.61
C ASP A 670 -16.41 48.57 -4.33
N ASP A 671 -15.10 48.39 -4.44
CA ASP A 671 -14.10 48.51 -3.36
C ASP A 671 -14.32 47.52 -2.20
N ARG A 672 -15.11 46.44 -2.37
CA ARG A 672 -15.16 45.34 -1.41
C ARG A 672 -13.95 44.43 -1.56
N ILE A 673 -13.51 43.83 -0.46
CA ILE A 673 -12.47 42.78 -0.48
C ILE A 673 -13.15 41.43 -0.48
N MET A 674 -12.78 40.59 -1.44
CA MET A 674 -13.28 39.21 -1.49
C MET A 674 -12.14 38.22 -1.18
N VAL A 675 -12.30 37.44 -0.13
CA VAL A 675 -11.41 36.33 0.19
C VAL A 675 -11.93 35.08 -0.49
N VAL A 676 -11.08 34.48 -1.28
CA VAL A 676 -11.42 33.30 -2.06
C VAL A 676 -10.49 32.16 -1.69
N ASP A 677 -11.07 31.01 -1.46
CA ASP A 677 -10.37 29.76 -1.25
C ASP A 677 -10.69 28.82 -2.43
N HIS A 678 -9.67 28.37 -3.14
CA HIS A 678 -9.82 27.47 -4.27
C HIS A 678 -9.98 26.02 -3.77
N LYS A 679 -11.06 25.36 -4.12
CA LYS A 679 -11.31 23.98 -3.66
C LYS A 679 -11.62 23.06 -4.81
N ARG A 680 -10.92 21.93 -4.88
CA ARG A 680 -11.25 20.85 -5.81
C ARG A 680 -12.48 20.09 -5.32
N SER A 681 -13.62 20.76 -5.40
CA SER A 681 -14.95 20.25 -5.03
C SER A 681 -16.00 20.79 -5.98
N SER A 682 -17.20 20.23 -5.98
CA SER A 682 -18.33 20.80 -6.70
C SER A 682 -18.98 21.94 -5.89
N SER A 683 -19.56 22.91 -6.59
CA SER A 683 -20.33 23.99 -5.96
C SER A 683 -21.53 23.48 -5.16
N SER A 684 -22.15 22.38 -5.57
CA SER A 684 -23.25 21.76 -4.84
C SER A 684 -22.83 21.24 -3.47
N SER A 685 -21.66 20.62 -3.37
CA SER A 685 -21.10 20.14 -2.11
C SER A 685 -20.82 21.29 -1.14
N ARG A 686 -20.16 22.38 -1.63
CA ARG A 686 -19.89 23.55 -0.82
C ARG A 686 -21.14 24.29 -0.41
N ARG A 687 -22.11 24.42 -1.32
CA ARG A 687 -23.38 25.02 -1.01
C ARG A 687 -24.10 24.26 0.10
N LYS A 688 -24.17 22.93 0.05
CA LYS A 688 -24.78 22.09 1.10
C LYS A 688 -24.15 22.37 2.47
N ARG A 689 -22.80 22.41 2.55
CA ARG A 689 -22.07 22.69 3.77
C ARG A 689 -22.34 24.09 4.31
N MET A 690 -22.35 25.10 3.46
CA MET A 690 -22.67 26.47 3.84
C MET A 690 -24.14 26.64 4.25
N GLU A 691 -25.10 25.97 3.58
CA GLU A 691 -26.53 25.94 3.94
C GLU A 691 -26.76 25.28 5.31
N ALA A 692 -25.94 24.27 5.68
CA ALA A 692 -25.93 23.67 7.01
C ALA A 692 -25.24 24.55 8.08
N ALA A 693 -24.78 25.73 7.72
CA ALA A 693 -23.99 26.64 8.56
C ALA A 693 -22.72 25.95 9.17
N ALA A 694 -22.17 24.99 8.45
CA ALA A 694 -21.08 24.15 8.91
C ALA A 694 -19.70 24.52 8.30
N ASP A 695 -19.58 25.72 7.72
CA ASP A 695 -18.37 26.18 7.08
C ASP A 695 -17.55 27.14 7.98
N LEU A 696 -16.49 26.61 8.57
CA LEU A 696 -15.66 27.35 9.52
C LEU A 696 -14.55 28.16 8.82
N GLN A 697 -13.95 27.64 7.76
CA GLN A 697 -12.74 28.21 7.16
C GLN A 697 -12.92 29.64 6.66
N VAL A 698 -13.95 29.91 5.86
CA VAL A 698 -14.20 31.26 5.33
C VAL A 698 -14.68 32.22 6.41
N GLU A 699 -15.37 31.73 7.45
CA GLU A 699 -15.74 32.56 8.60
C GLU A 699 -14.49 33.01 9.39
N LEU A 700 -13.49 32.15 9.53
CA LEU A 700 -12.23 32.50 10.18
C LEU A 700 -11.43 33.51 9.34
N TYR A 701 -11.38 33.37 8.03
CA TYR A 701 -10.73 34.35 7.15
C TYR A 701 -11.40 35.74 7.27
N ARG A 702 -12.72 35.77 7.32
CA ARG A 702 -13.47 37.00 7.51
C ARG A 702 -13.08 37.72 8.81
N ARG A 703 -12.81 36.98 9.90
CA ARG A 703 -12.36 37.52 11.19
C ARG A 703 -10.90 37.98 11.15
N MET A 704 -10.02 37.32 10.40
CA MET A 704 -8.60 37.63 10.30
C MET A 704 -8.30 38.88 9.42
N ILE A 705 -9.12 39.13 8.40
CA ILE A 705 -8.88 40.28 7.50
C ILE A 705 -8.76 41.60 8.25
N PRO A 706 -9.73 42.03 9.10
CA PRO A 706 -9.65 43.31 9.78
C PRO A 706 -8.52 43.42 10.81
N THR A 707 -7.98 42.30 11.28
CA THR A 707 -6.89 42.24 12.26
C THR A 707 -5.51 42.23 11.60
N THR A 708 -5.47 42.02 10.29
CA THR A 708 -4.25 42.07 9.50
C THR A 708 -3.92 43.56 9.20
N PRO A 709 -2.72 44.07 9.52
CA PRO A 709 -2.40 45.48 9.44
C PRO A 709 -2.72 46.16 8.10
N GLU A 710 -2.48 45.48 6.99
CA GLU A 710 -2.77 45.98 5.64
C GLU A 710 -4.27 46.21 5.39
N PHE A 711 -5.14 45.46 6.06
CA PHE A 711 -6.59 45.47 5.85
C PHE A 711 -7.37 46.05 7.05
N ALA A 712 -6.69 46.67 8.02
CA ALA A 712 -7.28 47.17 9.24
C ALA A 712 -8.40 48.21 9.03
N GLN A 713 -8.47 48.86 7.87
CA GLN A 713 -9.52 49.82 7.50
C GLN A 713 -10.74 49.15 6.85
N VAL A 714 -10.68 47.84 6.56
CA VAL A 714 -11.78 47.11 5.91
C VAL A 714 -12.78 46.67 6.97
N THR A 715 -13.97 47.20 6.88
CA THR A 715 -15.08 46.85 7.81
C THR A 715 -15.69 45.49 7.38
N SER A 716 -16.25 44.74 8.33
CA SER A 716 -16.76 43.40 8.12
C SER A 716 -17.87 43.30 7.04
N ASP A 717 -18.65 44.37 6.85
CA ASP A 717 -19.70 44.49 5.82
C ASP A 717 -19.12 44.64 4.39
N ARG A 718 -17.84 45.01 4.28
CA ARG A 718 -17.12 45.12 3.00
C ARG A 718 -16.32 43.87 2.67
N ILE A 719 -16.42 42.81 3.46
CA ILE A 719 -15.73 41.53 3.22
C ILE A 719 -16.70 40.54 2.63
N VAL A 720 -16.38 40.02 1.45
CA VAL A 720 -17.06 38.92 0.79
C VAL A 720 -16.25 37.63 0.98
N THR A 721 -16.89 36.56 1.40
CA THR A 721 -16.23 35.24 1.53
C THR A 721 -16.71 34.32 0.41
N ALA A 722 -15.79 33.57 -0.18
CA ALA A 722 -16.12 32.70 -1.32
C ALA A 722 -15.25 31.47 -1.42
N TYR A 723 -15.84 30.47 -2.06
CA TYR A 723 -15.12 29.31 -2.62
C TYR A 723 -15.15 29.33 -4.14
N HIS A 724 -14.00 29.19 -4.77
CA HIS A 724 -13.94 28.82 -6.16
C HIS A 724 -13.88 27.30 -6.29
N CYS A 725 -14.98 26.69 -6.72
CA CYS A 725 -15.13 25.25 -6.85
C CYS A 725 -14.61 24.79 -8.21
N THR A 726 -13.42 24.19 -8.23
CA THR A 726 -12.69 23.95 -9.50
C THR A 726 -13.21 22.79 -10.34
N LEU A 727 -14.03 21.88 -9.77
CA LEU A 727 -14.63 20.78 -10.56
C LEU A 727 -15.76 21.23 -11.50
N ASP A 728 -16.47 22.31 -11.17
CA ASP A 728 -17.54 22.87 -12.00
C ASP A 728 -17.34 24.36 -12.30
N GLY A 729 -16.20 24.93 -11.90
CA GLY A 729 -15.78 26.29 -12.20
C GLY A 729 -16.67 27.39 -11.60
N ARG A 730 -17.50 27.09 -10.60
CA ARG A 730 -18.45 28.03 -10.00
C ARG A 730 -17.90 28.64 -8.71
N VAL A 731 -18.30 29.89 -8.47
CA VAL A 731 -18.00 30.59 -7.23
C VAL A 731 -19.21 30.53 -6.30
N VAL A 732 -19.00 30.04 -5.07
CA VAL A 732 -20.04 29.98 -4.04
C VAL A 732 -19.72 31.02 -2.97
N THR A 733 -20.69 31.86 -2.62
CA THR A 733 -20.50 32.95 -1.66
C THR A 733 -21.54 32.93 -0.54
N GLY A 734 -21.26 33.59 0.57
CA GLY A 734 -22.25 34.00 1.54
C GLY A 734 -23.19 35.11 1.02
N PRO A 735 -24.08 35.61 1.86
CA PRO A 735 -25.07 36.63 1.48
C PRO A 735 -24.43 37.95 0.99
N GLU A 736 -23.18 38.20 1.37
CA GLU A 736 -22.39 39.38 0.99
C GLU A 736 -22.02 39.40 -0.49
N GLY A 737 -22.00 38.22 -1.14
CA GLY A 737 -21.76 38.08 -2.59
C GLY A 737 -22.95 38.45 -3.48
N LYS A 738 -24.08 38.90 -2.89
CA LYS A 738 -25.26 39.33 -3.65
C LYS A 738 -24.88 40.50 -4.60
N GLY A 739 -25.28 40.34 -5.85
CA GLY A 739 -24.97 41.31 -6.90
C GLY A 739 -23.76 40.96 -7.77
N LEU A 740 -22.93 40.02 -7.37
CA LEU A 740 -21.83 39.50 -8.21
C LEU A 740 -22.40 38.58 -9.31
N LYS A 741 -21.75 38.62 -10.47
CA LYS A 741 -22.11 37.78 -11.61
C LYS A 741 -21.45 36.42 -11.51
N GLY A 742 -22.14 35.36 -11.93
CA GLY A 742 -21.58 33.99 -12.00
C GLY A 742 -21.40 33.31 -10.63
N VAL A 743 -22.03 33.83 -9.56
CA VAL A 743 -21.94 33.26 -8.23
C VAL A 743 -23.20 32.49 -7.82
N VAL A 744 -23.01 31.51 -6.96
CA VAL A 744 -24.07 30.83 -6.19
C VAL A 744 -24.06 31.43 -4.79
N THR A 745 -25.11 32.21 -4.46
CA THR A 745 -25.21 32.85 -3.15
C THR A 745 -25.97 31.98 -2.18
N VAL A 746 -25.40 31.72 -0.99
CA VAL A 746 -26.03 31.03 0.12
C VAL A 746 -26.56 32.07 1.11
N ASN A 747 -27.84 31.99 1.47
CA ASN A 747 -28.47 32.91 2.41
C ASN A 747 -28.28 32.42 3.88
N GLY A 748 -28.14 33.34 4.82
CA GLY A 748 -27.98 33.03 6.23
C GLY A 748 -26.54 33.02 6.72
N GLN A 749 -26.35 32.59 7.96
CA GLN A 749 -25.02 32.48 8.58
C GLN A 749 -24.38 31.16 8.15
N ILE A 750 -23.27 31.23 7.44
CA ILE A 750 -22.63 30.08 6.81
C ILE A 750 -21.77 29.21 7.75
N GLY A 751 -21.44 29.71 8.95
CA GLY A 751 -20.51 29.06 9.87
C GLY A 751 -21.00 28.97 11.33
N SER A 752 -22.27 29.29 11.63
CA SER A 752 -22.76 29.33 13.02
C SER A 752 -22.75 27.96 13.69
N THR A 753 -23.20 26.89 13.01
CA THR A 753 -23.18 25.53 13.54
C THR A 753 -21.76 25.04 13.81
N ALA A 754 -20.84 25.27 12.86
CA ALA A 754 -19.44 24.91 13.05
C ALA A 754 -18.80 25.66 14.22
N ASN A 755 -19.10 26.98 14.33
CA ASN A 755 -18.61 27.79 15.42
C ASN A 755 -19.15 27.32 16.79
N GLU A 756 -20.40 26.92 16.91
CA GLU A 756 -20.98 26.36 18.13
C GLU A 756 -20.29 25.07 18.56
N ILE A 757 -20.07 24.11 17.59
CA ILE A 757 -19.42 22.84 17.87
C ILE A 757 -17.97 23.07 18.32
N VAL A 758 -17.18 23.85 17.58
CA VAL A 758 -15.78 24.11 17.93
C VAL A 758 -15.66 24.89 19.25
N SER A 759 -16.54 25.87 19.50
CA SER A 759 -16.59 26.59 20.78
C SER A 759 -16.88 25.63 21.93
N GLY A 760 -17.78 24.66 21.74
CA GLY A 760 -18.07 23.60 22.70
C GLY A 760 -16.81 22.76 23.00
N HIS A 761 -16.10 22.30 21.95
CA HIS A 761 -14.85 21.55 22.10
C HIS A 761 -13.76 22.36 22.80
N ILE A 762 -13.56 23.64 22.44
CA ILE A 762 -12.60 24.53 23.09
C ILE A 762 -12.93 24.66 24.59
N LYS A 763 -14.22 24.84 24.93
CA LYS A 763 -14.66 24.93 26.31
C LYS A 763 -14.43 23.65 27.13
N THR A 764 -14.64 22.49 26.52
CA THR A 764 -14.41 21.17 27.12
C THR A 764 -12.91 20.93 27.32
N LEU A 765 -12.10 21.19 26.29
CA LEU A 765 -10.64 21.07 26.33
C LEU A 765 -10.01 22.02 27.37
N SER A 766 -10.51 23.28 27.49
CA SER A 766 -10.05 24.23 28.52
C SER A 766 -10.33 23.78 29.96
N LYS A 767 -11.20 22.79 30.15
CA LYS A 767 -11.44 22.14 31.43
C LYS A 767 -10.61 20.86 31.63
N GLY A 768 -9.67 20.58 30.74
CA GLY A 768 -8.87 19.36 30.77
C GLY A 768 -9.65 18.09 30.38
N ARG A 769 -10.70 18.22 29.59
CA ARG A 769 -11.50 17.08 29.12
C ARG A 769 -11.55 17.07 27.60
N LEU A 770 -11.50 15.88 27.03
CA LEU A 770 -11.56 15.63 25.60
C LEU A 770 -12.76 14.72 25.30
N ALA A 771 -13.68 15.20 24.46
CA ALA A 771 -14.81 14.42 24.01
C ALA A 771 -14.38 13.42 22.94
N LEU A 772 -14.86 12.18 23.08
CA LEU A 772 -14.67 11.12 22.07
C LEU A 772 -15.83 11.11 21.08
N ASN A 773 -15.55 10.69 19.87
CA ASN A 773 -16.56 10.53 18.82
C ASN A 773 -17.33 9.22 18.96
N LEU A 774 -18.56 9.20 18.47
CA LEU A 774 -19.37 8.01 18.28
C LEU A 774 -19.17 7.43 16.88
N VAL A 775 -19.45 6.14 16.72
CA VAL A 775 -19.42 5.47 15.39
C VAL A 775 -20.38 6.16 14.41
N SER A 776 -21.55 6.61 14.86
CA SER A 776 -22.54 7.33 14.05
C SER A 776 -22.15 8.76 13.67
N ASP A 777 -21.14 9.35 14.30
CA ASP A 777 -20.72 10.73 13.98
C ASP A 777 -20.26 10.87 12.52
N SER A 778 -19.66 9.82 11.95
CA SER A 778 -19.28 9.81 10.52
C SER A 778 -20.50 10.15 9.63
N GLN A 779 -21.62 9.46 9.84
CA GLN A 779 -22.84 9.71 9.07
C GLN A 779 -23.43 11.09 9.36
N LYS A 780 -23.39 11.54 10.61
CA LYS A 780 -23.89 12.87 11.03
C LYS A 780 -23.13 14.00 10.33
N PHE A 781 -21.79 13.92 10.26
CA PHE A 781 -20.98 14.90 9.57
C PHE A 781 -21.22 14.86 8.05
N GLU A 782 -21.21 13.69 7.43
CA GLU A 782 -21.29 13.56 5.98
C GLU A 782 -22.70 13.90 5.46
N THR A 783 -23.74 13.30 6.04
CA THR A 783 -25.10 13.50 5.55
C THR A 783 -25.77 14.72 6.14
N GLY A 784 -25.53 15.05 7.42
CA GLY A 784 -26.16 16.17 8.11
C GLY A 784 -25.49 17.51 7.83
N LEU A 785 -24.17 17.58 7.91
CA LEU A 785 -23.42 18.81 7.78
C LEU A 785 -22.69 19.01 6.45
N GLY A 786 -22.64 17.98 5.61
CA GLY A 786 -21.93 18.02 4.33
C GLY A 786 -20.40 18.08 4.48
N ILE A 787 -19.88 17.59 5.61
CA ILE A 787 -18.46 17.54 5.94
C ILE A 787 -17.99 16.11 5.78
N LYS A 788 -16.97 15.88 4.95
CA LYS A 788 -16.30 14.57 4.90
C LYS A 788 -15.46 14.37 6.14
N PRO A 789 -15.74 13.34 6.95
CA PRO A 789 -15.11 13.19 8.26
C PRO A 789 -13.76 12.46 8.22
N TYR A 790 -12.84 12.86 7.33
CA TYR A 790 -11.52 12.23 7.17
C TYR A 790 -10.74 12.07 8.48
N ALA A 791 -10.99 12.95 9.46
CA ALA A 791 -10.34 12.85 10.76
C ALA A 791 -10.73 11.58 11.55
N LEU A 792 -11.90 10.98 11.25
CA LEU A 792 -12.36 9.74 11.86
C LEU A 792 -11.78 8.48 11.18
N ASP A 793 -11.23 8.63 9.96
CA ASP A 793 -10.60 7.53 9.23
C ASP A 793 -9.18 7.23 9.75
N ASN A 794 -8.61 8.13 10.56
CA ASN A 794 -7.30 7.90 11.19
C ASN A 794 -7.38 6.68 12.12
N PRO A 795 -6.51 5.64 11.94
CA PRO A 795 -6.54 4.42 12.74
C PRO A 795 -6.47 4.66 14.24
N LEU A 796 -5.69 5.67 14.69
CA LEU A 796 -5.58 6.04 16.09
C LEU A 796 -6.91 6.62 16.63
N VAL A 797 -7.64 7.37 15.81
CA VAL A 797 -8.95 7.94 16.19
C VAL A 797 -10.01 6.84 16.16
N ALA A 798 -10.00 6.02 15.10
CA ALA A 798 -10.95 4.92 14.92
C ALA A 798 -10.92 3.91 16.09
N ALA A 799 -9.75 3.69 16.69
CA ALA A 799 -9.60 2.82 17.86
C ALA A 799 -10.32 3.33 19.13
N PHE A 800 -10.65 4.63 19.19
CA PHE A 800 -11.32 5.27 20.32
C PHE A 800 -12.77 5.70 20.00
N LEU A 801 -13.33 5.24 18.89
CA LEU A 801 -14.75 5.48 18.59
C LEU A 801 -15.62 4.70 19.57
N LEU A 802 -16.56 5.39 20.19
CA LEU A 802 -17.51 4.79 21.12
C LEU A 802 -18.72 4.21 20.37
N PRO A 803 -19.31 3.11 20.84
CA PRO A 803 -20.56 2.60 20.31
C PRO A 803 -21.69 3.60 20.51
N ASP A 804 -22.68 3.54 19.65
CA ASP A 804 -23.87 4.37 19.79
C ASP A 804 -24.71 3.93 21.00
N PRO A 805 -25.26 4.85 21.80
CA PRO A 805 -26.06 4.54 22.98
C PRO A 805 -27.25 3.58 22.74
N SER A 806 -27.74 3.53 21.50
CA SER A 806 -28.84 2.64 21.08
C SER A 806 -28.40 1.18 20.85
N GLN A 807 -27.09 0.89 20.80
CA GLN A 807 -26.57 -0.47 20.64
C GLN A 807 -26.23 -1.14 21.98
N GLU A 808 -25.98 -0.38 23.04
CA GLU A 808 -25.76 -0.93 24.39
C GLU A 808 -27.01 -1.57 24.97
N ASP A 809 -28.21 -1.04 24.70
CA ASP A 809 -29.51 -1.60 25.15
C ASP A 809 -29.92 -2.88 24.40
N ALA A 810 -29.28 -3.24 23.30
CA ALA A 810 -29.57 -4.43 22.51
C ALA A 810 -28.71 -5.65 22.87
N ASN A 811 -27.63 -5.46 23.66
CA ASN A 811 -26.72 -6.52 24.06
C ASN A 811 -26.80 -6.89 25.55
N VAL A 812 -27.82 -6.40 26.30
CA VAL A 812 -28.08 -6.79 27.69
C VAL A 812 -29.20 -7.81 27.78
#